data_649df98784f1b01a4e7041115520d763
#
_entry.id   649df98784f1b01a4e7041115520d763
#
_cell.length_a   1.000
_cell.length_b   1.000
_cell.length_c   1.000
_cell.angle_alpha   90.00
_cell.angle_beta   90.00
_cell.angle_gamma   90.00
#
_symmetry.space_group_name_H-M   'P 1'
#
loop_
_entity.id
_entity.type
_entity.pdbx_description
1 polymer ?
#
loop_
_entity_poly.entity_id
_entity_poly.type
_entity_poly.pdbx_seq_one_letter_code
_entity_poly.pdbx_strand_id
1 'polypeptide(L)'
;MRILNQITARLSTVALASVLSLTYVQAQDTKTDSEGSDKEEGNRNVMLNASSANGPREIQIGLPSADVNVLDNGLPVTYATNPHSINSNWRSDASLSHVGLLKISETAITTGNIGYAVNSFTQLGQEGFNGRLDYKSNHFGLQEFSLNLNGSMGKGWYYSTSLYQDFDPGTFKIKSTPFQDRTQIYKAALTKRYGDGRGEFTAMYHYSNSHPVYNYATQSAPFIYVGDGSVKEYGDFRLGTTSYLPTENNITYRDMRTGQLKQTTLYDAIENHSSEVSLMNTYKWDNGLTWKIIGRYDNARGALVYQTPMSLINVKDNNSYNYVLRGVDGQLTPYTGEYVQTRMSCLNSGDIDELLFTSELSKKFSTSTLRVGVNEWYYDIDYTSNTTMYDQSVPSDGSYPVRVYDSNKHSGFFYDFNKNASEYYKGHENKLALYLTHDWDITPKFNVYYGARFEWQSLRGENAAVKNSNGEYVGRFADYYIGATAPDGTKITPTPLSYDWFNYDFTAALTYRLTDNFGLTGDFTYIVQHPRFENFSPATLPNTDKISVPLGRAGIYYNNSWLSLTSLFSYISKTNNNSTLNLQHDGEIMAAPLTYDIQTIGWTTDVMAHPIKGLDIHFLFTYQKPTYKKYETSVTFSDGYEGKINATGNIVAEIPQVLIEFDPSYMITKDLKIWTSFRYFSKTYANINEAYYFNGHWETFGGLNWQVNKKLSLGCTVVNFLNQTGAKGSIAGAELITKDEAKQYNGHLMTGSYLRPFTVEFSASLKF
;
A
#
# COMPACT_ATOMS: atom_id res chain seq x y z
N MET A 1 -22.06 3.34 -23.13
CA MET A 1 -23.19 4.25 -23.42
C MET A 1 -24.08 4.55 -22.23
N ARG A 2 -24.47 3.60 -21.38
CA ARG A 2 -25.24 3.89 -20.14
C ARG A 2 -24.46 4.73 -19.12
N ILE A 3 -23.19 4.45 -18.95
CA ILE A 3 -22.27 5.19 -18.05
C ILE A 3 -22.10 6.64 -18.54
N LEU A 4 -21.91 6.85 -19.84
CA LEU A 4 -21.78 8.19 -20.41
C LEU A 4 -23.00 9.07 -20.18
N ASN A 5 -24.21 8.49 -20.25
CA ASN A 5 -25.46 9.21 -19.98
C ASN A 5 -25.68 9.51 -18.48
N GLN A 6 -25.20 8.67 -17.58
CA GLN A 6 -25.21 8.97 -16.15
C GLN A 6 -24.14 10.02 -15.78
N ILE A 7 -22.99 9.98 -16.43
CA ILE A 7 -21.93 10.99 -16.28
C ILE A 7 -22.41 12.37 -16.73
N THR A 8 -23.06 12.48 -17.87
CA THR A 8 -23.60 13.75 -18.38
C THR A 8 -24.71 14.33 -17.50
N ALA A 9 -25.59 13.50 -16.93
CA ALA A 9 -26.64 13.96 -16.01
C ALA A 9 -26.06 14.42 -14.65
N ARG A 10 -24.99 13.79 -14.16
CA ARG A 10 -24.34 14.15 -12.89
C ARG A 10 -23.42 15.35 -13.01
N LEU A 11 -22.67 15.47 -14.11
CA LEU A 11 -21.88 16.67 -14.41
C LEU A 11 -22.73 17.93 -14.51
N SER A 12 -23.98 17.83 -14.99
CA SER A 12 -24.92 18.96 -15.01
C SER A 12 -25.38 19.39 -13.62
N THR A 13 -25.47 18.49 -12.67
CA THR A 13 -25.90 18.79 -11.29
C THR A 13 -24.74 19.40 -10.48
N VAL A 14 -23.50 18.93 -10.72
CA VAL A 14 -22.29 19.46 -10.07
C VAL A 14 -21.91 20.82 -10.68
N ALA A 15 -22.08 21.02 -11.98
CA ALA A 15 -21.82 22.30 -12.63
C ALA A 15 -22.73 23.45 -12.13
N LEU A 16 -23.93 23.15 -11.61
CA LEU A 16 -24.81 24.18 -11.02
C LEU A 16 -24.42 24.55 -9.58
N ALA A 17 -23.69 23.69 -8.86
CA ALA A 17 -23.19 23.97 -7.50
C ALA A 17 -21.82 24.65 -7.50
N SER A 18 -21.11 24.71 -8.65
CA SER A 18 -19.72 25.12 -8.78
C SER A 18 -19.52 26.61 -9.14
N VAL A 19 -20.51 27.45 -8.99
CA VAL A 19 -20.32 28.90 -9.19
C VAL A 19 -19.87 29.52 -7.90
N LEU A 20 -18.63 29.34 -7.52
CA LEU A 20 -17.82 30.19 -6.65
C LEU A 20 -16.43 29.56 -6.36
N SER A 21 -15.51 30.02 -6.88
CA SER A 21 -14.05 30.21 -7.05
C SER A 21 -12.97 29.93 -5.96
N LEU A 22 -11.77 29.78 -6.11
CA LEU A 22 -10.56 29.17 -5.86
C LEU A 22 -9.17 29.58 -5.57
N THR A 23 -8.19 28.96 -5.05
CA THR A 23 -6.75 29.04 -5.32
C THR A 23 -5.90 27.86 -4.98
N TYR A 24 -4.74 27.89 -5.57
CA TYR A 24 -3.61 27.03 -5.63
C TYR A 24 -2.66 27.28 -4.47
N VAL A 25 -2.27 26.26 -3.75
CA VAL A 25 -1.00 26.23 -3.03
C VAL A 25 -0.11 25.23 -3.76
N GLN A 26 0.89 25.75 -4.50
CA GLN A 26 2.08 24.97 -4.75
C GLN A 26 2.61 24.50 -3.39
N ALA A 27 3.04 23.26 -3.26
CA ALA A 27 4.10 22.89 -2.35
C ALA A 27 5.39 23.59 -2.85
N GLN A 28 5.38 24.88 -2.81
CA GLN A 28 6.49 25.76 -3.15
C GLN A 28 6.77 26.57 -1.92
N ASP A 29 8.04 26.66 -1.53
CA ASP A 29 8.63 27.63 -0.65
C ASP A 29 7.72 28.82 -0.30
N THR A 30 6.72 28.62 0.53
CA THR A 30 6.15 29.69 1.29
C THR A 30 7.00 29.80 2.55
N LYS A 31 7.99 30.67 2.50
CA LYS A 31 8.56 31.26 3.69
C LYS A 31 7.42 31.86 4.49
N THR A 32 6.87 31.10 5.39
CA THR A 32 6.05 31.57 6.49
C THR A 32 6.65 31.00 7.77
N ASP A 33 6.83 31.88 8.73
CA ASP A 33 7.55 31.66 9.99
C ASP A 33 6.84 30.74 11.01
N SER A 34 5.97 29.81 10.55
CA SER A 34 5.50 28.65 11.33
C SER A 34 6.43 27.44 11.17
N GLU A 35 7.71 27.68 11.11
CA GLU A 35 8.72 26.85 10.42
C GLU A 35 9.15 25.58 11.19
N GLY A 36 8.76 25.38 12.44
CA GLY A 36 9.30 24.27 13.24
C GLY A 36 8.72 22.91 12.84
N SER A 37 7.43 22.68 13.04
CA SER A 37 6.80 21.36 12.86
C SER A 37 6.63 20.96 11.38
N ASP A 38 6.51 21.92 10.48
CA ASP A 38 6.17 21.67 9.08
C ASP A 38 7.33 21.13 8.24
N LYS A 39 8.56 21.54 8.57
CA LYS A 39 9.78 21.05 7.91
C LYS A 39 10.16 19.63 8.35
N GLU A 40 9.86 19.27 9.57
CA GLU A 40 10.23 18.00 10.18
C GLU A 40 9.41 16.84 9.61
N GLU A 41 8.11 17.00 9.51
CA GLU A 41 7.25 15.99 8.88
C GLU A 41 7.51 15.81 7.38
N GLY A 42 7.96 16.87 6.69
CA GLY A 42 8.29 16.84 5.25
C GLY A 42 9.66 16.21 4.93
N ASN A 43 10.56 16.09 5.90
CA ASN A 43 11.93 15.60 5.67
C ASN A 43 12.09 14.08 5.78
N ARG A 44 11.03 13.34 6.01
CA ARG A 44 11.07 11.87 6.03
C ARG A 44 11.44 11.34 4.65
N ASN A 45 12.46 10.48 4.58
CA ASN A 45 12.87 9.82 3.33
C ASN A 45 11.82 8.81 2.86
N VAL A 46 10.62 9.31 2.50
CA VAL A 46 9.43 8.50 2.21
C VAL A 46 9.61 7.57 1.02
N MET A 47 10.43 7.96 0.04
CA MET A 47 10.72 7.14 -1.15
C MET A 47 11.87 6.15 -0.94
N LEU A 48 12.58 6.18 0.19
CA LEU A 48 13.65 5.24 0.51
C LEU A 48 13.04 4.01 1.20
N ASN A 49 12.69 3.00 0.42
CA ASN A 49 11.95 1.82 0.84
C ASN A 49 12.83 0.56 0.81
N ALA A 50 12.86 -0.20 1.91
CA ALA A 50 13.59 -1.46 2.00
C ALA A 50 12.82 -2.64 1.38
N SER A 51 11.50 -2.56 1.29
CA SER A 51 10.67 -3.65 0.78
C SER A 51 10.42 -3.59 -0.71
N SER A 52 10.42 -2.38 -1.30
CA SER A 52 10.16 -2.15 -2.72
C SER A 52 11.08 -1.06 -3.27
N ALA A 53 11.52 -1.22 -4.51
CA ALA A 53 12.26 -0.17 -5.23
C ALA A 53 11.34 0.92 -5.80
N ASN A 54 10.02 0.72 -5.80
CA ASN A 54 9.09 1.40 -6.71
C ASN A 54 7.96 2.16 -6.02
N GLY A 55 7.85 2.14 -4.69
CA GLY A 55 6.79 2.85 -3.96
C GLY A 55 7.29 3.53 -2.70
N PRO A 56 6.47 4.42 -2.10
CA PRO A 56 6.80 5.00 -0.81
C PRO A 56 6.87 3.90 0.27
N ARG A 57 7.67 4.15 1.29
CA ARG A 57 7.72 3.30 2.46
C ARG A 57 6.49 3.50 3.34
N GLU A 58 6.16 2.52 4.15
CA GLU A 58 5.21 2.70 5.24
C GLU A 58 5.74 3.72 6.26
N ILE A 59 4.87 4.60 6.75
CA ILE A 59 5.14 5.49 7.86
C ILE A 59 4.20 5.10 9.00
N GLN A 60 4.76 4.50 10.03
CA GLN A 60 4.00 3.99 11.17
C GLN A 60 3.32 5.13 11.94
N ILE A 61 2.01 5.02 12.11
CA ILE A 61 1.19 5.93 12.94
C ILE A 61 0.54 5.19 14.12
N GLY A 62 0.97 3.96 14.38
CA GLY A 62 0.43 3.13 15.45
C GLY A 62 -0.84 2.36 15.10
N LEU A 63 -1.18 2.25 13.83
CA LEU A 63 -2.26 1.40 13.29
C LEU A 63 -1.69 0.41 12.29
N PRO A 64 -2.29 -0.80 12.13
CA PRO A 64 -1.97 -1.69 11.04
C PRO A 64 -2.33 -1.05 9.69
N SER A 65 -1.65 -1.48 8.64
CA SER A 65 -1.88 -1.00 7.27
C SER A 65 -1.78 0.52 7.15
N ALA A 66 -0.70 1.08 7.70
CA ALA A 66 -0.38 2.50 7.57
C ALA A 66 0.32 2.81 6.24
N ASP A 67 -0.22 2.28 5.12
CA ASP A 67 0.27 2.60 3.79
C ASP A 67 0.14 4.10 3.54
N VAL A 68 1.17 4.68 2.94
CA VAL A 68 1.17 6.08 2.54
C VAL A 68 0.34 6.21 1.26
N ASN A 69 -0.72 7.00 1.32
CA ASN A 69 -1.52 7.30 0.12
C ASN A 69 -0.66 8.03 -0.92
N VAL A 70 -0.84 7.71 -2.19
CA VAL A 70 -0.17 8.40 -3.29
C VAL A 70 -1.21 9.14 -4.12
N LEU A 71 -0.98 10.45 -4.25
CA LEU A 71 -1.79 11.33 -5.09
C LEU A 71 -0.98 11.77 -6.32
N ASP A 72 -1.62 11.87 -7.45
CA ASP A 72 -1.08 12.51 -8.66
C ASP A 72 -1.91 13.75 -8.98
N ASN A 73 -1.26 14.92 -8.92
CA ASN A 73 -1.89 16.24 -9.08
C ASN A 73 -3.07 16.50 -8.11
N GLY A 74 -3.06 15.86 -6.93
CA GLY A 74 -4.09 16.00 -5.89
C GLY A 74 -5.24 15.01 -5.94
N LEU A 75 -5.25 14.06 -6.90
CA LEU A 75 -6.19 12.92 -6.93
C LEU A 75 -5.48 11.62 -6.54
N PRO A 76 -6.15 10.67 -5.87
CA PRO A 76 -5.58 9.34 -5.66
C PRO A 76 -5.10 8.73 -6.97
N VAL A 77 -3.91 8.11 -6.96
CA VAL A 77 -3.38 7.38 -8.14
C VAL A 77 -4.30 6.24 -8.51
N THR A 78 -4.80 5.50 -7.52
CA THR A 78 -5.83 4.48 -7.66
C THR A 78 -6.85 4.69 -6.53
N TYR A 79 -8.13 4.76 -6.84
CA TYR A 79 -9.17 4.91 -5.83
C TYR A 79 -9.77 3.54 -5.46
N ALA A 80 -10.09 2.70 -6.44
CA ALA A 80 -10.37 1.28 -6.22
C ALA A 80 -9.04 0.53 -6.04
N THR A 81 -8.52 0.48 -4.81
CA THR A 81 -7.16 0.00 -4.50
C THR A 81 -6.98 -1.51 -4.56
N ASN A 82 -8.06 -2.29 -4.66
CA ASN A 82 -7.97 -3.74 -4.79
C ASN A 82 -8.77 -4.21 -6.02
N PRO A 83 -8.14 -4.87 -7.00
CA PRO A 83 -6.73 -5.29 -7.07
C PRO A 83 -5.79 -4.30 -7.79
N HIS A 84 -6.25 -3.09 -8.14
CA HIS A 84 -5.48 -2.09 -8.87
C HIS A 84 -4.46 -1.42 -7.94
N SER A 85 -3.19 -1.82 -8.00
CA SER A 85 -2.17 -1.33 -7.11
C SER A 85 -1.53 -0.01 -7.60
N ILE A 86 -1.12 0.84 -6.64
CA ILE A 86 -0.36 2.07 -6.93
C ILE A 86 0.88 1.75 -7.77
N ASN A 87 1.60 0.68 -7.46
CA ASN A 87 2.82 0.28 -8.16
C ASN A 87 2.58 -0.19 -9.60
N SER A 88 1.37 -0.46 -10.01
CA SER A 88 1.03 -0.76 -11.41
C SER A 88 0.87 0.47 -12.27
N ASN A 89 0.60 1.63 -11.67
CA ASN A 89 0.18 2.84 -12.38
C ASN A 89 1.06 4.08 -12.10
N TRP A 90 1.92 4.03 -11.11
CA TRP A 90 2.71 5.19 -10.69
C TRP A 90 4.16 4.83 -10.37
N ARG A 91 5.08 5.71 -10.74
CA ARG A 91 6.51 5.67 -10.40
C ARG A 91 7.03 7.07 -10.07
N SER A 92 8.04 7.14 -9.20
CA SER A 92 8.79 8.39 -8.98
C SER A 92 9.87 8.52 -10.07
N ASP A 93 9.49 9.03 -11.23
CA ASP A 93 10.29 9.04 -12.45
C ASP A 93 10.46 10.44 -13.06
N ALA A 94 11.03 10.52 -14.26
CA ALA A 94 11.24 11.78 -15.01
C ALA A 94 9.94 12.49 -15.40
N SER A 95 8.77 11.83 -15.33
CA SER A 95 7.47 12.46 -15.60
C SER A 95 7.01 13.40 -14.49
N LEU A 96 7.65 13.38 -13.31
CA LEU A 96 7.29 14.19 -12.17
C LEU A 96 8.20 15.42 -12.05
N SER A 97 7.59 16.58 -11.80
CA SER A 97 8.31 17.82 -11.48
C SER A 97 8.83 17.81 -10.04
N HIS A 98 8.00 17.35 -9.11
CA HIS A 98 8.34 17.19 -7.70
C HIS A 98 7.34 16.28 -6.99
N VAL A 99 7.71 15.89 -5.77
CA VAL A 99 6.89 15.07 -4.87
C VAL A 99 6.90 15.76 -3.50
N GLY A 100 5.73 15.92 -2.88
CA GLY A 100 5.55 16.48 -1.55
C GLY A 100 4.89 15.49 -0.60
N LEU A 101 5.11 15.65 0.70
CA LEU A 101 4.44 14.89 1.75
C LEU A 101 3.36 15.74 2.40
N LEU A 102 2.11 15.25 2.39
CA LEU A 102 0.99 15.88 3.09
C LEU A 102 0.93 15.40 4.54
N LYS A 103 0.58 16.31 5.43
CA LYS A 103 0.36 16.03 6.86
C LYS A 103 -0.90 15.20 7.07
N ILE A 104 -0.97 14.46 8.17
CA ILE A 104 -2.14 13.67 8.54
C ILE A 104 -3.40 14.52 8.59
N SER A 105 -3.34 15.71 9.18
CA SER A 105 -4.48 16.64 9.28
C SER A 105 -4.98 17.13 7.92
N GLU A 106 -4.09 17.37 6.97
CA GLU A 106 -4.45 17.79 5.62
C GLU A 106 -4.98 16.61 4.81
N THR A 107 -4.33 15.45 4.87
CA THR A 107 -4.79 14.22 4.22
C THR A 107 -6.20 13.85 4.68
N ALA A 108 -6.48 13.92 5.99
CA ALA A 108 -7.80 13.64 6.54
C ALA A 108 -8.89 14.50 5.89
N ILE A 109 -8.69 15.80 5.82
CA ILE A 109 -9.71 16.72 5.31
C ILE A 109 -9.83 16.67 3.79
N THR A 110 -8.73 16.57 3.06
CA THR A 110 -8.76 16.59 1.58
C THR A 110 -9.13 15.24 0.96
N THR A 111 -8.82 14.13 1.62
CA THR A 111 -9.06 12.78 1.08
C THR A 111 -10.03 11.92 1.90
N GLY A 112 -10.30 12.28 3.15
CA GLY A 112 -11.07 11.45 4.09
C GLY A 112 -10.29 10.25 4.63
N ASN A 113 -8.96 10.18 4.47
CA ASN A 113 -8.13 9.06 4.94
C ASN A 113 -7.24 9.48 6.10
N ILE A 114 -6.95 8.54 7.02
CA ILE A 114 -5.98 8.75 8.09
C ILE A 114 -4.59 8.31 7.63
N GLY A 115 -3.59 9.12 7.85
CA GLY A 115 -2.19 8.84 7.54
C GLY A 115 -1.55 9.95 6.72
N TYR A 116 -0.29 9.74 6.36
CA TYR A 116 0.42 10.61 5.45
C TYR A 116 0.02 10.33 4.00
N ALA A 117 0.19 11.33 3.13
CA ALA A 117 0.04 11.13 1.70
C ALA A 117 1.22 11.75 0.95
N VAL A 118 1.72 11.04 -0.05
CA VAL A 118 2.64 11.58 -1.04
C VAL A 118 1.81 12.24 -2.14
N ASN A 119 1.99 13.52 -2.40
CA ASN A 119 1.38 14.20 -3.54
C ASN A 119 2.45 14.47 -4.60
N SER A 120 2.30 13.88 -5.74
CA SER A 120 3.18 14.05 -6.90
C SER A 120 2.57 15.02 -7.91
N PHE A 121 3.43 15.70 -8.64
CA PHE A 121 3.01 16.68 -9.66
C PHE A 121 3.67 16.36 -10.98
N THR A 122 2.86 16.25 -12.03
CA THR A 122 3.34 15.97 -13.39
C THR A 122 4.22 17.12 -13.89
N GLN A 123 5.32 16.78 -14.57
CA GLN A 123 6.15 17.73 -15.29
C GLN A 123 5.40 18.26 -16.50
N LEU A 124 4.86 19.46 -16.41
CA LEU A 124 4.22 20.16 -17.53
C LEU A 124 5.23 20.87 -18.41
N GLY A 125 4.78 21.32 -19.58
CA GLY A 125 5.61 22.02 -20.55
C GLY A 125 6.15 23.36 -20.02
N GLN A 126 7.40 23.65 -20.35
CA GLN A 126 8.14 24.87 -20.00
C GLN A 126 8.56 25.63 -21.27
N GLU A 127 9.10 26.84 -21.11
CA GLU A 127 9.66 27.59 -22.24
C GLU A 127 10.87 26.87 -22.86
N GLY A 128 11.00 26.98 -24.17
CA GLY A 128 12.05 26.31 -24.94
C GLY A 128 11.77 24.82 -25.14
N PHE A 129 12.82 24.07 -25.37
CA PHE A 129 12.85 22.60 -25.41
C PHE A 129 13.65 22.08 -24.24
N ASN A 130 13.08 21.21 -23.45
CA ASN A 130 13.70 20.64 -22.26
C ASN A 130 13.53 19.11 -22.27
N GLY A 131 14.49 18.41 -21.71
CA GLY A 131 14.43 16.96 -21.56
C GLY A 131 15.10 16.49 -20.27
N ARG A 132 14.63 15.36 -19.75
CA ARG A 132 15.25 14.61 -18.67
C ARG A 132 15.21 13.13 -19.01
N LEU A 133 16.38 12.49 -18.97
CA LEU A 133 16.55 11.05 -19.14
C LEU A 133 17.15 10.51 -17.84
N ASP A 134 16.45 9.59 -17.20
CA ASP A 134 16.95 8.87 -16.03
C ASP A 134 17.16 7.41 -16.38
N TYR A 135 18.21 6.84 -15.79
CA TYR A 135 18.54 5.42 -15.84
C TYR A 135 18.88 4.92 -14.45
N LYS A 136 18.38 3.73 -14.09
CA LYS A 136 18.75 3.05 -12.85
C LYS A 136 18.98 1.57 -13.12
N SER A 137 19.95 0.98 -12.43
CA SER A 137 20.25 -0.44 -12.47
C SER A 137 20.73 -0.94 -11.11
N ASN A 138 20.64 -2.24 -10.88
CA ASN A 138 21.23 -2.88 -9.70
C ASN A 138 22.01 -4.15 -10.08
N HIS A 139 22.76 -4.69 -9.12
CA HIS A 139 23.60 -5.87 -9.38
C HIS A 139 22.81 -7.18 -9.55
N PHE A 140 21.50 -7.19 -9.30
CA PHE A 140 20.59 -8.31 -9.61
C PHE A 140 20.05 -8.29 -11.04
N GLY A 141 20.26 -7.19 -11.77
CA GLY A 141 19.87 -7.08 -13.17
C GLY A 141 18.68 -6.16 -13.45
N LEU A 142 18.21 -5.38 -12.46
CA LEU A 142 17.24 -4.31 -12.72
C LEU A 142 17.75 -3.37 -13.82
N GLN A 143 16.87 -3.04 -14.76
CA GLN A 143 17.05 -2.00 -15.77
C GLN A 143 15.81 -1.11 -15.75
N GLU A 144 15.98 0.16 -15.44
CA GLU A 144 14.91 1.13 -15.37
C GLU A 144 15.28 2.36 -16.19
N PHE A 145 14.37 2.79 -17.05
CA PHE A 145 14.53 3.94 -17.92
C PHE A 145 13.34 4.86 -17.77
N SER A 146 13.58 6.17 -17.66
CA SER A 146 12.52 7.15 -17.83
C SER A 146 12.99 8.35 -18.64
N LEU A 147 12.10 8.88 -19.45
CA LEU A 147 12.34 10.03 -20.33
C LEU A 147 11.16 11.00 -20.21
N ASN A 148 11.44 12.26 -20.00
CA ASN A 148 10.48 13.34 -20.21
C ASN A 148 11.01 14.32 -21.23
N LEU A 149 10.16 14.70 -22.18
CA LEU A 149 10.40 15.77 -23.16
C LEU A 149 9.28 16.79 -23.02
N ASN A 150 9.63 18.06 -22.87
CA ASN A 150 8.64 19.11 -22.74
C ASN A 150 9.11 20.42 -23.38
N GLY A 151 8.15 21.28 -23.75
CA GLY A 151 8.49 22.53 -24.40
C GLY A 151 7.32 23.42 -24.72
N SER A 152 7.62 24.58 -25.33
CA SER A 152 6.63 25.52 -25.82
C SER A 152 6.37 25.34 -27.33
N MET A 153 5.10 25.52 -27.72
CA MET A 153 4.65 25.52 -29.11
C MET A 153 4.23 26.94 -29.58
N GLY A 154 4.50 27.94 -28.75
CA GLY A 154 4.11 29.32 -28.99
C GLY A 154 2.65 29.66 -28.66
N LYS A 155 2.32 30.93 -28.61
CA LYS A 155 0.97 31.44 -28.28
C LYS A 155 0.39 30.90 -26.97
N GLY A 156 1.26 30.62 -25.96
CA GLY A 156 0.87 30.09 -24.67
C GLY A 156 0.48 28.61 -24.68
N TRP A 157 0.81 27.86 -25.70
CA TRP A 157 0.69 26.41 -25.75
C TRP A 157 1.99 25.73 -25.38
N TYR A 158 1.90 24.67 -24.58
CA TYR A 158 3.02 23.87 -24.10
C TYR A 158 2.66 22.37 -24.21
N TYR A 159 3.67 21.54 -24.36
CA TYR A 159 3.53 20.09 -24.38
C TYR A 159 4.46 19.45 -23.36
N SER A 160 4.09 18.28 -22.88
CA SER A 160 4.96 17.36 -22.15
C SER A 160 4.63 15.94 -22.54
N THR A 161 5.65 15.12 -22.76
CA THR A 161 5.47 13.68 -22.96
C THR A 161 6.52 12.92 -22.19
N SER A 162 6.15 11.78 -21.65
CA SER A 162 7.06 10.94 -20.87
C SER A 162 6.83 9.46 -21.11
N LEU A 163 7.91 8.72 -20.92
CA LEU A 163 7.98 7.27 -20.99
C LEU A 163 8.71 6.77 -19.73
N TYR A 164 8.17 5.76 -19.08
CA TYR A 164 8.85 4.94 -18.09
C TYR A 164 8.81 3.48 -18.53
N GLN A 165 9.92 2.76 -18.30
CA GLN A 165 10.03 1.33 -18.53
C GLN A 165 10.96 0.71 -17.52
N ASP A 166 10.54 -0.36 -16.86
CA ASP A 166 11.42 -1.23 -16.09
C ASP A 166 11.44 -2.68 -16.59
N PHE A 167 12.50 -3.37 -16.18
CA PHE A 167 12.72 -4.81 -16.32
C PHE A 167 13.43 -5.24 -15.04
N ASP A 168 12.66 -5.67 -14.04
CA ASP A 168 13.18 -6.09 -12.74
C ASP A 168 13.10 -7.62 -12.58
N PRO A 169 14.21 -8.34 -12.63
CA PRO A 169 14.21 -9.77 -12.33
C PRO A 169 14.03 -10.08 -10.83
N GLY A 170 14.01 -9.05 -9.95
CA GLY A 170 14.01 -9.20 -8.51
C GLY A 170 15.37 -9.62 -7.96
N THR A 171 15.42 -9.92 -6.67
CA THR A 171 16.64 -10.39 -5.99
C THR A 171 16.89 -11.90 -6.18
N PHE A 172 15.94 -12.63 -6.73
CA PHE A 172 16.02 -14.07 -7.03
C PHE A 172 15.64 -14.36 -8.48
N LYS A 173 16.21 -15.45 -9.01
CA LYS A 173 15.97 -15.88 -10.39
C LYS A 173 14.66 -16.67 -10.47
N ILE A 174 13.51 -15.98 -10.55
CA ILE A 174 12.20 -16.60 -10.74
C ILE A 174 12.19 -17.33 -12.10
N LYS A 175 11.61 -18.54 -12.14
CA LYS A 175 11.43 -19.32 -13.39
C LYS A 175 10.00 -19.29 -13.91
N SER A 176 9.03 -19.06 -13.03
CA SER A 176 7.61 -19.03 -13.36
C SER A 176 7.18 -17.74 -14.08
N THR A 177 7.99 -16.68 -14.05
CA THR A 177 7.80 -15.45 -14.81
C THR A 177 9.12 -14.92 -15.35
N PRO A 178 9.14 -14.16 -16.46
CA PRO A 178 10.39 -13.58 -17.01
C PRO A 178 10.98 -12.48 -16.11
N PHE A 179 10.12 -11.75 -15.39
CA PHE A 179 10.51 -10.68 -14.48
C PHE A 179 9.65 -10.73 -13.22
N GLN A 180 10.18 -10.18 -12.12
CA GLN A 180 9.42 -9.90 -10.92
C GLN A 180 8.55 -8.65 -11.12
N ASP A 181 9.05 -7.64 -11.82
CA ASP A 181 8.28 -6.47 -12.25
C ASP A 181 8.65 -6.09 -13.69
N ARG A 182 7.64 -5.79 -14.48
CA ARG A 182 7.77 -5.23 -15.81
C ARG A 182 6.65 -4.22 -15.97
N THR A 183 6.98 -2.96 -15.86
CA THR A 183 6.01 -1.86 -15.91
C THR A 183 6.38 -0.89 -17.03
N GLN A 184 5.38 -0.47 -17.78
CA GLN A 184 5.46 0.57 -18.81
C GLN A 184 4.45 1.65 -18.49
N ILE A 185 4.89 2.92 -18.49
CA ILE A 185 4.02 4.07 -18.23
C ILE A 185 4.30 5.13 -19.32
N TYR A 186 3.24 5.65 -19.92
CA TYR A 186 3.29 6.72 -20.93
C TYR A 186 2.39 7.85 -20.47
N LYS A 187 2.90 9.10 -20.48
CA LYS A 187 2.10 10.30 -20.22
C LYS A 187 2.27 11.29 -21.36
N ALA A 188 1.19 11.95 -21.76
CA ALA A 188 1.22 13.06 -22.70
C ALA A 188 0.29 14.18 -22.21
N ALA A 189 0.78 15.40 -22.14
CA ALA A 189 0.01 16.56 -21.68
C ALA A 189 0.12 17.72 -22.65
N LEU A 190 -1.01 18.38 -22.88
CA LEU A 190 -1.12 19.63 -23.64
C LEU A 190 -1.65 20.71 -22.69
N THR A 191 -0.87 21.77 -22.51
CA THR A 191 -1.18 22.87 -21.59
C THR A 191 -1.37 24.17 -22.35
N LYS A 192 -2.43 24.91 -22.02
CA LYS A 192 -2.69 26.27 -22.49
C LYS A 192 -2.61 27.25 -21.33
N ARG A 193 -1.64 28.18 -21.36
CA ARG A 193 -1.62 29.34 -20.48
C ARG A 193 -2.35 30.49 -21.13
N TYR A 194 -3.21 31.18 -20.38
CA TYR A 194 -4.10 32.23 -20.86
C TYR A 194 -4.31 33.31 -19.80
N GLY A 195 -5.01 34.42 -20.15
CA GLY A 195 -5.31 35.49 -19.23
C GLY A 195 -4.04 36.14 -18.65
N ASP A 196 -3.02 36.40 -19.48
CA ASP A 196 -1.73 36.97 -19.09
C ASP A 196 -1.01 36.17 -17.98
N GLY A 197 -1.11 34.82 -18.08
CA GLY A 197 -0.49 33.88 -17.15
C GLY A 197 -1.31 33.58 -15.87
N ARG A 198 -2.50 34.17 -15.77
CA ARG A 198 -3.42 33.88 -14.64
C ARG A 198 -4.15 32.55 -14.75
N GLY A 199 -4.35 32.06 -15.95
CA GLY A 199 -5.04 30.80 -16.24
C GLY A 199 -4.10 29.76 -16.84
N GLU A 200 -4.26 28.51 -16.43
CA GLU A 200 -3.59 27.35 -17.00
C GLU A 200 -4.59 26.21 -17.12
N PHE A 201 -4.82 25.74 -18.35
CA PHE A 201 -5.63 24.57 -18.64
C PHE A 201 -4.75 23.47 -19.20
N THR A 202 -4.88 22.24 -18.69
CA THR A 202 -4.13 21.08 -19.15
C THR A 202 -5.08 19.91 -19.44
N ALA A 203 -4.91 19.31 -20.62
CA ALA A 203 -5.45 17.99 -20.93
C ALA A 203 -4.29 16.99 -20.93
N MET A 204 -4.45 15.86 -20.24
CA MET A 204 -3.43 14.83 -20.08
C MET A 204 -4.02 13.46 -20.35
N TYR A 205 -3.26 12.65 -21.06
CA TYR A 205 -3.48 11.21 -21.23
C TYR A 205 -2.37 10.45 -20.50
N HIS A 206 -2.74 9.40 -19.78
CA HIS A 206 -1.83 8.51 -19.09
C HIS A 206 -2.22 7.06 -19.40
N TYR A 207 -1.24 6.23 -19.73
CA TYR A 207 -1.41 4.81 -19.98
C TYR A 207 -0.36 4.01 -19.20
N SER A 208 -0.77 2.93 -18.56
CA SER A 208 0.13 1.98 -17.92
C SER A 208 -0.17 0.54 -18.34
N ASN A 209 0.89 -0.28 -18.37
CA ASN A 209 0.83 -1.73 -18.50
C ASN A 209 1.88 -2.34 -17.59
N SER A 210 1.48 -3.25 -16.70
CA SER A 210 2.33 -3.73 -15.62
C SER A 210 2.08 -5.20 -15.31
N HIS A 211 3.16 -5.94 -15.00
CA HIS A 211 3.14 -7.33 -14.56
C HIS A 211 3.95 -7.48 -13.26
N PRO A 212 3.46 -6.98 -12.10
CA PRO A 212 4.15 -7.10 -10.84
C PRO A 212 3.87 -8.43 -10.15
N VAL A 213 4.91 -9.21 -9.86
CA VAL A 213 4.81 -10.37 -8.96
C VAL A 213 4.85 -9.87 -7.53
N TYR A 214 3.77 -10.07 -6.78
CA TYR A 214 3.69 -9.62 -5.40
C TYR A 214 4.63 -10.43 -4.50
N ASN A 215 5.77 -9.83 -4.17
CA ASN A 215 6.91 -10.51 -3.58
C ASN A 215 6.62 -11.11 -2.19
N TYR A 216 5.92 -10.36 -1.34
CA TYR A 216 5.70 -10.70 0.06
C TYR A 216 4.97 -12.06 0.24
N ALA A 217 3.82 -12.23 -0.36
CA ALA A 217 3.03 -13.45 -0.22
C ALA A 217 3.47 -14.56 -1.18
N THR A 218 4.07 -14.21 -2.33
CA THR A 218 4.45 -15.16 -3.37
C THR A 218 5.80 -15.81 -3.08
N GLN A 219 6.75 -15.07 -2.49
CA GLN A 219 8.13 -15.53 -2.21
C GLN A 219 8.41 -15.80 -0.72
N SER A 220 7.38 -15.94 0.11
CA SER A 220 7.59 -16.35 1.51
C SER A 220 8.43 -17.64 1.57
N ALA A 221 9.47 -17.62 2.40
CA ALA A 221 10.60 -18.54 2.35
C ALA A 221 10.68 -19.43 3.58
N PRO A 222 11.25 -20.65 3.49
CA PRO A 222 11.47 -21.53 4.63
C PRO A 222 12.67 -21.07 5.47
N PHE A 223 12.53 -21.17 6.78
CA PHE A 223 13.59 -20.93 7.76
C PHE A 223 13.39 -21.81 9.02
N ILE A 224 14.44 -22.02 9.79
CA ILE A 224 14.35 -22.69 11.07
C ILE A 224 14.13 -21.62 12.15
N TYR A 225 13.03 -21.70 12.88
CA TYR A 225 12.73 -20.83 14.02
C TYR A 225 13.48 -21.33 15.26
N VAL A 226 14.38 -20.49 15.83
CA VAL A 226 15.27 -20.93 16.93
C VAL A 226 14.56 -20.94 18.28
N GLY A 227 13.52 -20.09 18.45
CA GLY A 227 12.75 -19.98 19.71
C GLY A 227 13.07 -18.73 20.53
N ASP A 228 14.11 -18.00 20.19
CA ASP A 228 14.56 -16.76 20.83
C ASP A 228 14.31 -15.50 19.94
N GLY A 229 13.45 -15.64 18.95
CA GLY A 229 13.16 -14.60 17.96
C GLY A 229 14.17 -14.53 16.81
N SER A 230 15.23 -15.34 16.83
CA SER A 230 16.15 -15.48 15.71
C SER A 230 15.72 -16.61 14.77
N VAL A 231 16.19 -16.55 13.53
CA VAL A 231 15.97 -17.58 12.52
C VAL A 231 17.29 -18.04 11.92
N LYS A 232 17.32 -19.27 11.42
CA LYS A 232 18.43 -19.83 10.63
C LYS A 232 17.93 -20.19 9.24
N GLU A 233 18.78 -20.03 8.25
CA GLU A 233 18.52 -20.48 6.89
C GLU A 233 18.41 -22.03 6.84
N TYR A 234 17.56 -22.52 5.97
CA TYR A 234 17.33 -23.95 5.80
C TYR A 234 18.24 -24.52 4.72
N GLY A 235 19.21 -25.34 5.13
CA GLY A 235 20.19 -25.92 4.21
C GLY A 235 20.93 -24.88 3.39
N ASP A 236 20.93 -25.04 2.08
CA ASP A 236 21.50 -24.08 1.11
C ASP A 236 20.54 -23.01 0.65
N PHE A 237 19.33 -22.97 1.18
CA PHE A 237 18.38 -21.91 0.92
C PHE A 237 18.84 -20.60 1.55
N ARG A 238 18.88 -19.52 0.76
CA ARG A 238 19.30 -18.18 1.20
C ARG A 238 18.11 -17.23 1.16
N LEU A 239 17.76 -16.71 2.34
CA LEU A 239 16.64 -15.78 2.50
C LEU A 239 16.83 -14.55 1.61
N GLY A 240 15.83 -14.24 0.81
CA GLY A 240 15.81 -13.09 -0.10
C GLY A 240 16.52 -13.26 -1.43
N THR A 241 17.26 -14.37 -1.67
CA THR A 241 18.00 -14.61 -2.92
C THR A 241 17.69 -15.95 -3.59
N THR A 242 17.29 -16.98 -2.83
CA THR A 242 16.86 -18.26 -3.39
C THR A 242 15.35 -18.24 -3.65
N SER A 243 14.92 -18.57 -4.86
CA SER A 243 13.50 -18.61 -5.19
C SER A 243 12.78 -19.75 -4.47
N TYR A 244 11.61 -19.44 -3.89
CA TYR A 244 10.71 -20.42 -3.27
C TYR A 244 9.44 -20.64 -4.10
N LEU A 245 9.40 -20.17 -5.33
CA LEU A 245 8.36 -20.48 -6.31
C LEU A 245 8.76 -21.72 -7.12
N PRO A 246 7.81 -22.61 -7.47
CA PRO A 246 8.08 -23.74 -8.35
C PRO A 246 8.44 -23.25 -9.76
N THR A 247 9.10 -24.11 -10.53
CA THR A 247 9.45 -23.80 -11.92
C THR A 247 8.24 -23.78 -12.85
N GLU A 248 7.21 -24.56 -12.52
CA GLU A 248 5.96 -24.62 -13.27
C GLU A 248 5.16 -23.34 -13.05
N ASN A 249 4.76 -22.69 -14.15
CA ASN A 249 4.07 -21.41 -14.13
C ASN A 249 2.56 -21.50 -14.36
N ASN A 250 2.03 -22.66 -14.82
CA ASN A 250 0.60 -22.85 -15.04
C ASN A 250 -0.15 -22.95 -13.72
N ILE A 251 -1.33 -22.36 -13.66
CA ILE A 251 -2.25 -22.40 -12.52
C ILE A 251 -3.60 -22.87 -13.06
N THR A 252 -4.14 -23.96 -12.48
CA THR A 252 -5.52 -24.39 -12.75
C THR A 252 -6.41 -23.87 -11.64
N TYR A 253 -7.50 -23.23 -12.00
CA TYR A 253 -8.47 -22.68 -11.06
C TYR A 253 -9.90 -22.89 -11.56
N ARG A 254 -10.88 -22.78 -10.67
CA ARG A 254 -12.29 -22.74 -11.02
C ARG A 254 -12.76 -21.30 -11.08
N ASP A 255 -13.26 -20.89 -12.23
CA ASP A 255 -13.81 -19.55 -12.42
C ASP A 255 -15.06 -19.37 -11.55
N MET A 256 -15.04 -18.39 -10.64
CA MET A 256 -16.10 -18.10 -9.67
C MET A 256 -17.43 -17.73 -10.33
N ARG A 257 -17.42 -17.18 -11.56
CA ARG A 257 -18.64 -16.77 -12.29
C ARG A 257 -19.29 -17.90 -13.08
N THR A 258 -18.48 -18.79 -13.63
CA THR A 258 -18.97 -19.79 -14.61
C THR A 258 -18.90 -21.20 -14.09
N GLY A 259 -18.13 -21.48 -13.04
CA GLY A 259 -17.87 -22.81 -12.51
C GLY A 259 -16.94 -23.67 -13.36
N GLN A 260 -16.44 -23.14 -14.49
CA GLN A 260 -15.56 -23.88 -15.37
C GLN A 260 -14.13 -23.91 -14.83
N LEU A 261 -13.46 -25.05 -14.99
CA LEU A 261 -12.02 -25.13 -14.77
C LEU A 261 -11.29 -24.42 -15.92
N LYS A 262 -10.41 -23.50 -15.55
CA LYS A 262 -9.57 -22.73 -16.45
C LYS A 262 -8.10 -22.90 -16.10
N GLN A 263 -7.23 -22.60 -17.04
CA GLN A 263 -5.78 -22.55 -16.86
C GLN A 263 -5.25 -21.18 -17.26
N THR A 264 -4.27 -20.70 -16.54
CA THR A 264 -3.52 -19.48 -16.84
C THR A 264 -2.06 -19.69 -16.45
N THR A 265 -1.20 -18.74 -16.77
CA THR A 265 0.15 -18.67 -16.23
C THR A 265 0.21 -17.62 -15.11
N LEU A 266 1.23 -17.68 -14.24
CA LEU A 266 1.43 -16.64 -13.24
C LEU A 266 1.61 -15.27 -13.91
N TYR A 267 2.34 -15.20 -15.03
CA TYR A 267 2.57 -13.97 -15.75
C TYR A 267 1.29 -13.35 -16.32
N ASP A 268 0.45 -14.16 -17.00
CA ASP A 268 -0.80 -13.67 -17.61
C ASP A 268 -1.83 -13.29 -16.55
N ALA A 269 -1.83 -13.98 -15.40
CA ALA A 269 -2.76 -13.72 -14.31
C ALA A 269 -2.49 -12.42 -13.53
N ILE A 270 -1.30 -11.82 -13.69
CA ILE A 270 -0.92 -10.56 -13.04
C ILE A 270 -0.89 -9.36 -14.01
N GLU A 271 -1.49 -9.47 -15.18
CA GLU A 271 -1.56 -8.38 -16.15
C GLU A 271 -2.46 -7.25 -15.65
N ASN A 272 -1.87 -6.06 -15.49
CA ASN A 272 -2.57 -4.83 -15.16
C ASN A 272 -2.43 -3.82 -16.28
N HIS A 273 -3.49 -3.07 -16.56
CA HIS A 273 -3.44 -1.92 -17.45
C HIS A 273 -4.41 -0.84 -17.01
N SER A 274 -4.07 0.40 -17.35
CA SER A 274 -4.89 1.58 -17.09
C SER A 274 -4.79 2.55 -18.25
N SER A 275 -5.87 3.25 -18.50
CA SER A 275 -6.00 4.29 -19.54
C SER A 275 -6.77 5.47 -18.98
N GLU A 276 -6.04 6.54 -18.64
CA GLU A 276 -6.57 7.70 -17.96
C GLU A 276 -6.63 8.93 -18.88
N VAL A 277 -7.67 9.73 -18.72
CA VAL A 277 -7.77 11.08 -19.26
C VAL A 277 -8.02 12.05 -18.11
N SER A 278 -7.14 13.04 -17.95
CA SER A 278 -7.26 14.07 -16.94
C SER A 278 -7.43 15.46 -17.58
N LEU A 279 -8.35 16.25 -17.05
CA LEU A 279 -8.54 17.65 -17.39
C LEU A 279 -8.33 18.48 -16.13
N MET A 280 -7.41 19.45 -16.22
CA MET A 280 -7.06 20.31 -15.10
C MET A 280 -7.19 21.77 -15.52
N ASN A 281 -7.67 22.61 -14.60
CA ASN A 281 -7.63 24.06 -14.80
C ASN A 281 -7.30 24.75 -13.50
N THR A 282 -6.44 25.77 -13.60
CA THR A 282 -6.11 26.68 -12.50
C THR A 282 -6.28 28.10 -12.99
N TYR A 283 -6.95 28.94 -12.20
CA TYR A 283 -7.10 30.35 -12.51
C TYR A 283 -6.87 31.20 -11.26
N LYS A 284 -6.00 32.20 -11.33
CA LYS A 284 -5.64 33.14 -10.25
C LYS A 284 -6.18 34.51 -10.54
N TRP A 285 -6.98 35.08 -9.64
CA TRP A 285 -7.43 36.47 -9.71
C TRP A 285 -6.48 37.43 -8.98
N ASP A 286 -6.47 38.67 -9.41
CA ASP A 286 -5.58 39.70 -8.85
C ASP A 286 -5.83 39.98 -7.35
N ASN A 287 -7.02 39.63 -6.85
CA ASN A 287 -7.40 39.80 -5.45
C ASN A 287 -6.91 38.67 -4.54
N GLY A 288 -6.03 37.79 -5.02
CA GLY A 288 -5.49 36.63 -4.27
C GLY A 288 -6.46 35.44 -4.16
N LEU A 289 -7.58 35.48 -4.88
CA LEU A 289 -8.44 34.33 -5.08
C LEU A 289 -7.93 33.55 -6.27
N THR A 290 -7.93 32.24 -6.20
CA THR A 290 -7.53 31.41 -7.35
C THR A 290 -8.37 30.14 -7.42
N TRP A 291 -8.54 29.49 -8.51
CA TRP A 291 -9.35 28.31 -8.79
C TRP A 291 -8.54 27.10 -9.26
N LYS A 292 -8.79 25.98 -8.63
CA LYS A 292 -8.25 24.70 -9.08
C LYS A 292 -9.40 23.73 -9.30
N ILE A 293 -9.46 23.12 -10.47
CA ILE A 293 -10.37 22.03 -10.80
C ILE A 293 -9.57 20.95 -11.51
N ILE A 294 -9.83 19.72 -11.15
CA ILE A 294 -9.28 18.52 -11.79
C ILE A 294 -10.35 17.46 -11.88
N GLY A 295 -10.49 16.87 -13.07
CA GLY A 295 -11.31 15.69 -13.30
C GLY A 295 -10.47 14.63 -14.00
N ARG A 296 -10.59 13.37 -13.59
CA ARG A 296 -9.92 12.21 -14.20
C ARG A 296 -10.92 11.09 -14.40
N TYR A 297 -10.91 10.54 -15.60
CA TYR A 297 -11.53 9.26 -15.92
C TYR A 297 -10.45 8.23 -16.16
N ASP A 298 -10.56 7.06 -15.53
CA ASP A 298 -9.69 5.91 -15.72
C ASP A 298 -10.52 4.68 -16.06
N ASN A 299 -10.07 3.94 -17.08
CA ASN A 299 -10.54 2.60 -17.38
C ASN A 299 -9.36 1.65 -17.15
N ALA A 300 -9.49 0.81 -16.15
CA ALA A 300 -8.40 -0.03 -15.65
C ALA A 300 -8.83 -1.48 -15.50
N ARG A 301 -7.84 -2.35 -15.64
CA ARG A 301 -7.86 -3.72 -15.12
C ARG A 301 -6.78 -3.85 -14.08
N GLY A 302 -7.17 -4.16 -12.85
CA GLY A 302 -6.25 -4.58 -11.80
C GLY A 302 -6.20 -6.09 -11.72
N ALA A 303 -5.00 -6.66 -11.54
CA ALA A 303 -4.82 -8.10 -11.32
C ALA A 303 -3.60 -8.36 -10.44
N LEU A 304 -3.73 -9.28 -9.52
CA LEU A 304 -2.60 -9.76 -8.72
C LEU A 304 -2.81 -11.22 -8.29
N VAL A 305 -1.70 -11.92 -8.06
CA VAL A 305 -1.72 -13.31 -7.63
C VAL A 305 -0.92 -13.43 -6.33
N TYR A 306 -1.61 -13.90 -5.30
CA TYR A 306 -0.98 -14.36 -4.07
C TYR A 306 -0.78 -15.87 -4.14
N GLN A 307 0.43 -16.33 -3.84
CA GLN A 307 0.74 -17.75 -3.65
C GLN A 307 1.23 -17.95 -2.21
N THR A 308 0.30 -17.81 -1.26
CA THR A 308 0.59 -17.80 0.17
C THR A 308 0.93 -19.21 0.66
N PRO A 309 2.03 -19.40 1.40
CA PRO A 309 2.30 -20.66 2.08
C PRO A 309 1.26 -20.89 3.19
N MET A 310 0.79 -22.12 3.29
CA MET A 310 -0.18 -22.55 4.29
C MET A 310 0.47 -23.61 5.19
N SER A 311 0.00 -24.85 5.17
CA SER A 311 0.59 -25.94 5.96
C SER A 311 1.98 -26.30 5.48
N LEU A 312 2.89 -26.51 6.43
CA LEU A 312 4.19 -27.15 6.23
C LEU A 312 4.13 -28.55 6.86
N ILE A 313 4.24 -29.60 6.03
CA ILE A 313 4.01 -30.98 6.43
C ILE A 313 5.34 -31.72 6.45
N ASN A 314 5.70 -32.35 7.57
CA ASN A 314 6.77 -33.34 7.61
C ASN A 314 6.22 -34.69 7.13
N VAL A 315 6.63 -35.11 5.94
CA VAL A 315 6.14 -36.34 5.31
C VAL A 315 6.64 -37.60 6.00
N LYS A 316 7.83 -37.54 6.64
CA LYS A 316 8.44 -38.69 7.31
C LYS A 316 7.77 -39.06 8.63
N ASP A 317 7.15 -38.12 9.29
CA ASP A 317 6.50 -38.30 10.58
C ASP A 317 5.10 -38.94 10.43
N ASN A 318 4.58 -39.05 9.21
CA ASN A 318 3.22 -39.53 8.96
C ASN A 318 3.13 -40.39 7.70
N ASN A 319 3.04 -41.71 7.87
CA ASN A 319 2.91 -42.71 6.79
C ASN A 319 1.57 -42.66 6.04
N SER A 320 0.62 -41.79 6.42
CA SER A 320 -0.66 -41.66 5.72
C SER A 320 -0.55 -40.84 4.43
N TYR A 321 0.54 -40.12 4.23
CA TYR A 321 0.79 -39.35 3.02
C TYR A 321 1.44 -40.21 1.93
N ASN A 322 0.98 -40.01 0.71
CA ASN A 322 1.55 -40.68 -0.50
C ASN A 322 1.83 -39.60 -1.58
N TYR A 323 2.81 -38.74 -1.31
CA TYR A 323 3.19 -37.68 -2.24
C TYR A 323 3.94 -38.23 -3.45
N VAL A 324 3.56 -37.75 -4.62
CA VAL A 324 4.15 -38.13 -5.91
C VAL A 324 4.59 -36.92 -6.71
N LEU A 325 5.64 -37.12 -7.52
CA LEU A 325 6.15 -36.18 -8.52
C LEU A 325 5.70 -36.67 -9.91
N ARG A 326 5.58 -35.72 -10.86
CA ARG A 326 5.43 -36.04 -12.28
C ARG A 326 6.74 -35.78 -13.00
N GLY A 327 7.32 -36.80 -13.59
CA GLY A 327 8.47 -36.67 -14.48
C GLY A 327 8.14 -35.97 -15.80
N VAL A 328 9.19 -35.63 -16.54
CA VAL A 328 9.07 -34.95 -17.87
C VAL A 328 8.33 -35.84 -18.89
N ASP A 329 8.42 -37.14 -18.68
CA ASP A 329 7.72 -38.17 -19.46
C ASP A 329 6.26 -38.44 -19.01
N GLY A 330 5.79 -37.71 -18.01
CA GLY A 330 4.47 -37.87 -17.40
C GLY A 330 4.36 -38.98 -16.37
N GLN A 331 5.42 -39.76 -16.13
CA GLN A 331 5.44 -40.83 -15.13
C GLN A 331 5.35 -40.25 -13.72
N LEU A 332 4.59 -40.89 -12.85
CA LEU A 332 4.51 -40.57 -11.44
C LEU A 332 5.56 -41.36 -10.66
N THR A 333 6.35 -40.67 -9.86
CA THR A 333 7.36 -41.27 -8.98
C THR A 333 7.14 -40.80 -7.53
N PRO A 334 7.41 -41.67 -6.51
CA PRO A 334 7.29 -41.27 -5.12
C PRO A 334 8.17 -40.04 -4.80
N TYR A 335 7.63 -39.10 -4.04
CA TYR A 335 8.40 -38.00 -3.47
C TYR A 335 9.17 -38.50 -2.24
N THR A 336 10.47 -38.26 -2.21
CA THR A 336 11.36 -38.76 -1.13
C THR A 336 11.85 -37.66 -0.20
N GLY A 337 11.43 -36.40 -0.43
CA GLY A 337 11.78 -35.28 0.43
C GLY A 337 11.17 -35.34 1.82
N GLU A 338 11.68 -34.52 2.73
CA GLU A 338 11.24 -34.54 4.12
C GLU A 338 9.99 -33.71 4.35
N TYR A 339 9.90 -32.54 3.66
CA TYR A 339 8.82 -31.60 3.85
C TYR A 339 8.07 -31.31 2.56
N VAL A 340 6.78 -31.05 2.71
CA VAL A 340 5.90 -30.56 1.67
C VAL A 340 5.23 -29.26 2.16
N GLN A 341 5.20 -28.25 1.32
CA GLN A 341 4.53 -26.99 1.59
C GLN A 341 3.23 -26.90 0.80
N THR A 342 2.11 -26.86 1.47
CA THR A 342 0.84 -26.48 0.87
C THR A 342 0.83 -24.98 0.60
N ARG A 343 0.40 -24.58 -0.59
CA ARG A 343 0.24 -23.18 -0.99
C ARG A 343 -1.16 -22.93 -1.51
N MET A 344 -1.68 -21.74 -1.18
CA MET A 344 -2.93 -21.24 -1.74
C MET A 344 -2.62 -20.18 -2.80
N SER A 345 -3.09 -20.40 -4.02
CA SER A 345 -3.08 -19.39 -5.07
C SER A 345 -4.41 -18.65 -5.07
N CYS A 346 -4.36 -17.33 -4.90
CA CYS A 346 -5.50 -16.42 -5.05
C CYS A 346 -5.28 -15.58 -6.30
N LEU A 347 -6.11 -15.77 -7.31
CA LEU A 347 -6.06 -15.02 -8.57
C LEU A 347 -7.11 -13.91 -8.50
N ASN A 348 -6.67 -12.73 -8.13
CA ASN A 348 -7.52 -11.55 -7.98
C ASN A 348 -7.53 -10.75 -9.28
N SER A 349 -8.70 -10.42 -9.78
CA SER A 349 -8.84 -9.53 -10.93
C SER A 349 -10.10 -8.67 -10.82
N GLY A 350 -10.02 -7.43 -11.31
CA GLY A 350 -11.16 -6.52 -11.37
C GLY A 350 -11.06 -5.62 -12.61
N ASP A 351 -12.16 -5.51 -13.33
CA ASP A 351 -12.35 -4.49 -14.36
C ASP A 351 -12.97 -3.27 -13.68
N ILE A 352 -12.36 -2.09 -13.87
CA ILE A 352 -12.62 -0.89 -13.07
C ILE A 352 -12.83 0.30 -14.00
N ASP A 353 -13.88 1.08 -13.73
CA ASP A 353 -14.10 2.42 -14.31
C ASP A 353 -14.12 3.44 -13.15
N GLU A 354 -13.18 4.39 -13.14
CA GLU A 354 -13.11 5.45 -12.13
C GLU A 354 -13.44 6.82 -12.72
N LEU A 355 -14.17 7.63 -11.98
CA LEU A 355 -14.35 9.05 -12.23
C LEU A 355 -14.04 9.82 -10.96
N LEU A 356 -12.94 10.54 -10.96
CA LEU A 356 -12.50 11.35 -9.82
C LEU A 356 -12.55 12.82 -10.19
N PHE A 357 -13.16 13.62 -9.33
CA PHE A 357 -13.29 15.04 -9.52
C PHE A 357 -13.00 15.79 -8.23
N THR A 358 -12.23 16.88 -8.34
CA THR A 358 -11.98 17.82 -7.24
C THR A 358 -12.05 19.25 -7.75
N SER A 359 -12.77 20.09 -7.02
CA SER A 359 -12.79 21.53 -7.24
C SER A 359 -12.53 22.24 -5.91
N GLU A 360 -11.53 23.09 -5.87
CA GLU A 360 -11.09 23.72 -4.62
C GLU A 360 -11.08 25.25 -4.71
N LEU A 361 -11.52 25.88 -3.64
CA LEU A 361 -11.52 27.30 -3.38
C LEU A 361 -10.56 27.69 -2.29
N SER A 362 -9.60 28.57 -2.55
CA SER A 362 -8.81 29.16 -1.47
C SER A 362 -8.64 30.66 -1.65
N LYS A 363 -8.53 31.34 -0.57
CA LYS A 363 -8.28 32.80 -0.50
C LYS A 363 -7.17 33.04 0.50
N LYS A 364 -6.08 33.63 0.03
CA LYS A 364 -5.03 34.10 0.93
C LYS A 364 -5.36 35.54 1.39
N PHE A 365 -5.47 35.69 2.70
CA PHE A 365 -5.57 36.98 3.39
C PHE A 365 -4.20 37.34 3.97
N SER A 366 -4.10 38.49 4.65
CA SER A 366 -2.84 38.96 5.26
C SER A 366 -2.32 38.01 6.35
N THR A 367 -3.22 37.40 7.14
CA THR A 367 -2.89 36.56 8.29
C THR A 367 -3.53 35.17 8.21
N SER A 368 -4.17 34.81 7.10
CA SER A 368 -4.80 33.51 7.00
C SER A 368 -4.95 33.04 5.56
N THR A 369 -5.15 31.71 5.42
CA THR A 369 -5.51 31.08 4.15
C THR A 369 -6.75 30.22 4.36
N LEU A 370 -7.82 30.53 3.64
CA LEU A 370 -9.07 29.77 3.66
C LEU A 370 -9.18 28.95 2.38
N ARG A 371 -9.49 27.66 2.51
CA ARG A 371 -9.76 26.74 1.39
C ARG A 371 -11.14 26.09 1.57
N VAL A 372 -11.89 26.01 0.49
CA VAL A 372 -13.16 25.27 0.43
C VAL A 372 -13.12 24.41 -0.82
N GLY A 373 -13.45 23.15 -0.69
CA GLY A 373 -13.39 22.23 -1.82
C GLY A 373 -14.55 21.23 -1.84
N VAL A 374 -14.75 20.68 -3.01
CA VAL A 374 -15.68 19.59 -3.29
C VAL A 374 -14.91 18.46 -3.96
N ASN A 375 -15.11 17.24 -3.48
CA ASN A 375 -14.66 16.02 -4.15
C ASN A 375 -15.89 15.21 -4.56
N GLU A 376 -15.85 14.63 -5.74
CA GLU A 376 -16.74 13.54 -6.12
C GLU A 376 -15.88 12.41 -6.67
N TRP A 377 -15.86 11.28 -5.98
CA TRP A 377 -15.07 10.12 -6.30
C TRP A 377 -15.99 8.92 -6.46
N TYR A 378 -16.01 8.42 -7.69
CA TYR A 378 -16.85 7.31 -8.12
C TYR A 378 -16.00 6.23 -8.75
N TYR A 379 -16.31 4.97 -8.46
CA TYR A 379 -15.86 3.85 -9.25
C TYR A 379 -16.94 2.79 -9.41
N ASP A 380 -16.89 2.09 -10.53
CA ASP A 380 -17.63 0.86 -10.82
C ASP A 380 -16.60 -0.26 -10.96
N ILE A 381 -16.88 -1.42 -10.37
CA ILE A 381 -15.95 -2.56 -10.36
C ILE A 381 -16.69 -3.87 -10.57
N ASP A 382 -16.06 -4.78 -11.32
CA ASP A 382 -16.47 -6.17 -11.45
C ASP A 382 -15.29 -7.08 -11.03
N TYR A 383 -15.27 -7.49 -9.75
CA TYR A 383 -14.16 -8.15 -9.09
C TYR A 383 -14.39 -9.64 -8.82
N THR A 384 -13.34 -10.44 -9.01
CA THR A 384 -13.28 -11.82 -8.55
C THR A 384 -11.91 -12.15 -7.95
N SER A 385 -11.94 -13.02 -6.93
CA SER A 385 -10.79 -13.78 -6.45
C SER A 385 -11.08 -15.26 -6.58
N ASN A 386 -10.34 -15.95 -7.45
CA ASN A 386 -10.46 -17.38 -7.64
C ASN A 386 -9.33 -18.06 -6.89
N THR A 387 -9.65 -19.04 -6.03
CA THR A 387 -8.62 -19.73 -5.24
C THR A 387 -8.45 -21.16 -5.66
N THR A 388 -7.24 -21.66 -5.49
CA THR A 388 -6.87 -23.06 -5.66
C THR A 388 -5.70 -23.40 -4.75
N MET A 389 -5.63 -24.64 -4.29
CA MET A 389 -4.51 -25.18 -3.52
C MET A 389 -3.59 -26.00 -4.42
N TYR A 390 -2.32 -26.03 -4.07
CA TYR A 390 -1.34 -26.98 -4.57
C TYR A 390 -0.26 -27.23 -3.53
N ASP A 391 0.43 -28.36 -3.68
CA ASP A 391 1.58 -28.72 -2.83
C ASP A 391 2.87 -28.60 -3.61
N GLN A 392 3.96 -28.27 -2.92
CA GLN A 392 5.31 -28.21 -3.49
C GLN A 392 6.34 -28.83 -2.56
N SER A 393 7.44 -29.30 -3.13
CA SER A 393 8.61 -29.74 -2.38
C SER A 393 9.25 -28.60 -1.63
N VAL A 394 10.00 -28.93 -0.58
CA VAL A 394 10.82 -27.97 0.21
C VAL A 394 12.28 -28.46 0.15
N PRO A 395 13.05 -28.09 -0.89
CA PRO A 395 14.41 -28.58 -1.07
C PRO A 395 15.38 -27.88 -0.08
N SER A 396 16.24 -28.70 0.54
CA SER A 396 17.30 -28.19 1.43
C SER A 396 18.61 -27.83 0.70
N ASP A 397 18.75 -28.22 -0.57
CA ASP A 397 19.91 -27.97 -1.41
C ASP A 397 19.85 -26.66 -2.20
N GLY A 398 18.87 -25.80 -1.90
CA GLY A 398 18.65 -24.54 -2.60
C GLY A 398 18.12 -24.64 -4.03
N SER A 399 17.76 -25.84 -4.49
CA SER A 399 17.12 -26.05 -5.79
C SER A 399 15.69 -25.46 -5.80
N TYR A 400 15.14 -25.28 -7.01
CA TYR A 400 13.76 -24.81 -7.15
C TYR A 400 12.76 -25.84 -6.63
N PRO A 401 11.72 -25.42 -5.88
CA PRO A 401 10.61 -26.30 -5.57
C PRO A 401 9.98 -26.87 -6.85
N VAL A 402 9.44 -28.07 -6.76
CA VAL A 402 8.63 -28.71 -7.78
C VAL A 402 7.27 -29.08 -7.21
N ARG A 403 6.23 -29.10 -8.04
CA ARG A 403 4.90 -29.50 -7.58
C ARG A 403 4.84 -30.98 -7.25
N VAL A 404 4.15 -31.29 -6.18
CA VAL A 404 3.82 -32.65 -5.72
C VAL A 404 2.33 -32.72 -5.42
N TYR A 405 1.77 -33.92 -5.25
CA TYR A 405 0.43 -34.07 -4.68
C TYR A 405 0.31 -35.39 -3.94
N ASP A 406 -0.53 -35.42 -2.91
CA ASP A 406 -0.86 -36.63 -2.19
C ASP A 406 -1.85 -37.44 -3.02
N SER A 407 -1.40 -38.58 -3.62
CA SER A 407 -2.20 -39.41 -4.49
C SER A 407 -3.32 -40.18 -3.76
N ASN A 408 -3.29 -40.23 -2.42
CA ASN A 408 -4.39 -40.76 -1.62
C ASN A 408 -5.58 -39.79 -1.51
N LYS A 409 -5.32 -38.49 -1.64
CA LYS A 409 -6.31 -37.45 -1.43
C LYS A 409 -6.72 -36.72 -2.72
N HIS A 410 -5.82 -36.60 -3.68
CA HIS A 410 -5.99 -35.77 -4.86
C HIS A 410 -5.68 -36.54 -6.16
N SER A 411 -6.39 -36.20 -7.24
CA SER A 411 -6.16 -36.76 -8.58
C SER A 411 -5.18 -35.94 -9.42
N GLY A 412 -4.65 -34.82 -8.88
CA GLY A 412 -3.75 -33.93 -9.59
C GLY A 412 -3.18 -32.84 -8.68
N PHE A 413 -2.38 -31.95 -9.28
CA PHE A 413 -1.62 -30.94 -8.54
C PHE A 413 -2.48 -29.81 -7.94
N PHE A 414 -3.65 -29.53 -8.50
CA PHE A 414 -4.53 -28.46 -8.02
C PHE A 414 -5.81 -29.06 -7.44
N TYR A 415 -6.23 -28.51 -6.30
CA TYR A 415 -7.38 -28.97 -5.56
C TYR A 415 -8.02 -27.84 -4.74
N ASP A 416 -9.10 -28.13 -4.00
CA ASP A 416 -9.84 -27.20 -3.15
C ASP A 416 -10.16 -25.86 -3.87
N PHE A 417 -10.71 -26.00 -5.09
CA PHE A 417 -11.08 -24.85 -5.91
C PHE A 417 -12.13 -23.98 -5.23
N ASN A 418 -11.85 -22.67 -5.16
CA ASN A 418 -12.72 -21.65 -4.56
C ASN A 418 -13.03 -21.89 -3.07
N LYS A 419 -12.18 -22.60 -2.36
CA LYS A 419 -12.30 -22.79 -0.92
C LYS A 419 -11.70 -21.60 -0.16
N ASN A 420 -12.39 -21.19 0.92
CA ASN A 420 -11.96 -20.20 1.91
C ASN A 420 -11.75 -18.76 1.40
N ALA A 421 -10.82 -18.50 0.49
CA ALA A 421 -10.41 -17.15 0.11
C ALA A 421 -10.98 -16.66 -1.22
N SER A 422 -11.95 -17.38 -1.80
CA SER A 422 -12.63 -16.93 -3.02
C SER A 422 -13.59 -15.79 -2.73
N GLU A 423 -13.62 -14.82 -3.64
CA GLU A 423 -14.39 -13.60 -3.45
C GLU A 423 -15.04 -13.18 -4.77
N TYR A 424 -16.19 -12.54 -4.66
CA TYR A 424 -16.87 -11.87 -5.75
C TYR A 424 -17.63 -10.67 -5.21
N TYR A 425 -17.45 -9.55 -5.86
CA TYR A 425 -18.36 -8.40 -5.73
C TYR A 425 -18.40 -7.61 -7.04
N LYS A 426 -19.55 -7.00 -7.29
CA LYS A 426 -19.78 -6.19 -8.48
C LYS A 426 -20.70 -5.03 -8.16
N GLY A 427 -20.36 -3.83 -8.65
CA GLY A 427 -21.19 -2.65 -8.49
C GLY A 427 -20.36 -1.39 -8.39
N HIS A 428 -20.90 -0.37 -7.73
CA HIS A 428 -20.25 0.93 -7.65
C HIS A 428 -20.33 1.56 -6.26
N GLU A 429 -19.34 2.36 -5.98
CA GLU A 429 -19.28 3.27 -4.83
C GLU A 429 -19.14 4.71 -5.33
N ASN A 430 -19.87 5.62 -4.68
CA ASN A 430 -19.75 7.06 -4.91
C ASN A 430 -19.59 7.79 -3.59
N LYS A 431 -18.66 8.73 -3.53
CA LYS A 431 -18.42 9.63 -2.41
C LYS A 431 -18.45 11.07 -2.88
N LEU A 432 -19.42 11.82 -2.41
CA LEU A 432 -19.52 13.27 -2.61
C LEU A 432 -19.18 13.96 -1.30
N ALA A 433 -18.11 14.76 -1.29
CA ALA A 433 -17.65 15.45 -0.10
C ALA A 433 -17.52 16.96 -0.30
N LEU A 434 -17.88 17.70 0.74
CA LEU A 434 -17.58 19.12 0.90
C LEU A 434 -16.58 19.26 2.04
N TYR A 435 -15.50 20.03 1.82
CA TYR A 435 -14.51 20.29 2.85
C TYR A 435 -14.11 21.75 2.94
N LEU A 436 -13.63 22.13 4.13
CA LEU A 436 -13.08 23.43 4.43
C LEU A 436 -11.83 23.27 5.26
N THR A 437 -10.80 24.07 4.97
CA THR A 437 -9.63 24.24 5.84
C THR A 437 -9.32 25.73 6.02
N HIS A 438 -8.88 26.09 7.19
CA HIS A 438 -8.45 27.46 7.50
C HIS A 438 -7.16 27.41 8.30
N ASP A 439 -6.11 28.01 7.77
CA ASP A 439 -4.83 28.25 8.43
C ASP A 439 -4.79 29.73 8.82
N TRP A 440 -4.67 30.02 10.12
CA TRP A 440 -4.83 31.36 10.64
C TRP A 440 -3.80 31.75 11.71
N ASP A 441 -2.97 32.71 11.40
CA ASP A 441 -2.12 33.40 12.37
C ASP A 441 -2.97 34.42 13.16
N ILE A 442 -3.58 33.97 14.27
CA ILE A 442 -4.41 34.80 15.15
C ILE A 442 -3.56 35.95 15.73
N THR A 443 -2.32 35.62 16.09
CA THR A 443 -1.28 36.58 16.50
C THR A 443 0.07 36.11 15.96
N PRO A 444 1.14 36.93 15.98
CA PRO A 444 2.48 36.48 15.60
C PRO A 444 3.04 35.32 16.45
N LYS A 445 2.39 34.99 17.57
CA LYS A 445 2.78 33.90 18.47
C LYS A 445 1.80 32.72 18.46
N PHE A 446 0.65 32.84 17.83
CA PHE A 446 -0.41 31.85 17.90
C PHE A 446 -1.00 31.57 16.52
N ASN A 447 -0.67 30.42 15.97
CA ASN A 447 -1.24 29.87 14.75
C ASN A 447 -2.25 28.78 15.08
N VAL A 448 -3.35 28.74 14.32
CA VAL A 448 -4.38 27.70 14.37
C VAL A 448 -4.68 27.25 12.96
N TYR A 449 -4.56 25.95 12.71
CA TYR A 449 -5.10 25.30 11.52
C TYR A 449 -6.33 24.50 11.94
N TYR A 450 -7.43 24.60 11.23
CA TYR A 450 -8.58 23.75 11.44
C TYR A 450 -9.29 23.43 10.13
N GLY A 451 -10.00 22.32 10.13
CA GLY A 451 -10.76 21.88 8.96
C GLY A 451 -11.90 20.94 9.31
N ALA A 452 -12.83 20.84 8.39
CA ALA A 452 -13.96 19.94 8.43
C ALA A 452 -14.22 19.36 7.04
N ARG A 453 -14.65 18.10 7.00
CA ARG A 453 -15.13 17.39 5.81
C ARG A 453 -16.46 16.73 6.13
N PHE A 454 -17.38 16.82 5.20
CA PHE A 454 -18.66 16.15 5.24
C PHE A 454 -18.84 15.39 3.94
N GLU A 455 -19.11 14.09 4.04
CA GLU A 455 -19.09 13.19 2.90
C GLU A 455 -20.35 12.33 2.88
N TRP A 456 -21.02 12.32 1.74
CA TRP A 456 -22.09 11.40 1.41
C TRP A 456 -21.53 10.21 0.64
N GLN A 457 -21.64 9.01 1.20
CA GLN A 457 -21.19 7.76 0.60
C GLN A 457 -22.40 6.92 0.21
N SER A 458 -22.44 6.46 -1.04
CA SER A 458 -23.43 5.48 -1.50
C SER A 458 -22.74 4.27 -2.11
N LEU A 459 -23.24 3.08 -1.79
CA LEU A 459 -22.72 1.81 -2.27
C LEU A 459 -23.90 0.98 -2.82
N ARG A 460 -23.77 0.50 -4.06
CA ARG A 460 -24.78 -0.31 -4.73
C ARG A 460 -24.10 -1.43 -5.50
N GLY A 461 -24.58 -2.65 -5.30
CA GLY A 461 -24.03 -3.80 -6.02
C GLY A 461 -24.48 -5.12 -5.45
N GLU A 462 -23.60 -6.10 -5.55
CA GLU A 462 -23.81 -7.45 -5.06
C GLU A 462 -22.48 -8.11 -4.70
N ASN A 463 -22.49 -9.08 -3.79
CA ASN A 463 -21.35 -9.90 -3.46
C ASN A 463 -21.69 -11.40 -3.35
N ALA A 464 -20.67 -12.24 -3.21
CA ALA A 464 -20.82 -13.69 -3.12
C ALA A 464 -21.33 -14.18 -1.74
N ALA A 465 -21.64 -13.31 -0.80
CA ALA A 465 -22.25 -13.71 0.46
C ALA A 465 -23.68 -14.20 0.20
N VAL A 466 -23.94 -15.47 0.53
CA VAL A 466 -25.22 -16.12 0.32
C VAL A 466 -25.89 -16.41 1.65
N LYS A 467 -27.22 -16.58 1.62
CA LYS A 467 -28.00 -17.03 2.77
C LYS A 467 -28.35 -18.48 2.63
N ASN A 468 -28.24 -19.25 3.72
CA ASN A 468 -28.78 -20.61 3.81
C ASN A 468 -30.31 -20.59 3.88
N SER A 469 -30.92 -21.77 3.94
CA SER A 469 -32.36 -21.92 4.06
C SER A 469 -32.98 -21.26 5.31
N ASN A 470 -32.17 -21.04 6.36
CA ASN A 470 -32.58 -20.35 7.59
C ASN A 470 -32.46 -18.82 7.52
N GLY A 471 -31.95 -18.27 6.41
CA GLY A 471 -31.74 -16.85 6.23
C GLY A 471 -30.44 -16.31 6.84
N GLU A 472 -29.56 -17.19 7.33
CA GLU A 472 -28.25 -16.84 7.88
C GLU A 472 -27.22 -16.72 6.76
N TYR A 473 -26.31 -15.74 6.88
CA TYR A 473 -25.16 -15.65 5.98
C TYR A 473 -24.19 -16.80 6.27
N VAL A 474 -23.83 -17.52 5.22
CA VAL A 474 -22.85 -18.61 5.28
C VAL A 474 -21.58 -18.15 4.60
N GLY A 475 -20.45 -18.53 5.17
CA GLY A 475 -19.14 -18.12 4.71
C GLY A 475 -18.76 -18.66 3.34
N ARG A 476 -17.49 -18.53 3.02
CA ARG A 476 -16.89 -19.05 1.77
C ARG A 476 -17.05 -20.58 1.68
N PHE A 477 -17.21 -21.07 0.46
CA PHE A 477 -17.52 -22.48 0.23
C PHE A 477 -16.41 -23.19 -0.52
N ALA A 478 -16.21 -24.45 -0.22
CA ALA A 478 -15.39 -25.35 -1.02
C ALA A 478 -16.06 -25.64 -2.35
N ASP A 479 -15.32 -25.55 -3.45
CA ASP A 479 -15.75 -25.93 -4.81
C ASP A 479 -16.96 -25.15 -5.38
N TYR A 480 -17.35 -24.04 -4.76
CA TYR A 480 -18.53 -23.30 -5.19
C TYR A 480 -18.20 -22.18 -6.19
N TYR A 481 -19.21 -21.85 -6.96
CA TYR A 481 -19.25 -20.77 -7.94
C TYR A 481 -20.69 -20.22 -8.03
N ILE A 482 -20.87 -19.06 -8.62
CA ILE A 482 -22.17 -18.44 -8.80
C ILE A 482 -23.08 -19.35 -9.64
N GLY A 483 -24.24 -19.69 -9.12
CA GLY A 483 -25.20 -20.62 -9.73
C GLY A 483 -25.04 -22.08 -9.34
N ALA A 484 -23.99 -22.45 -8.57
CA ALA A 484 -23.85 -23.78 -8.01
C ALA A 484 -24.97 -24.09 -6.99
N THR A 485 -25.12 -25.37 -6.66
CA THR A 485 -26.01 -25.80 -5.57
C THR A 485 -25.15 -26.46 -4.50
N ALA A 486 -25.19 -25.94 -3.29
CA ALA A 486 -24.50 -26.48 -2.13
C ALA A 486 -25.07 -27.85 -1.72
N PRO A 487 -24.34 -28.68 -0.95
CA PRO A 487 -24.80 -29.98 -0.48
C PRO A 487 -26.10 -29.94 0.31
N ASP A 488 -26.38 -28.84 1.00
CA ASP A 488 -27.64 -28.61 1.73
C ASP A 488 -28.81 -28.17 0.82
N GLY A 489 -28.59 -28.08 -0.50
CA GLY A 489 -29.57 -27.63 -1.48
C GLY A 489 -29.60 -26.12 -1.69
N THR A 490 -28.80 -25.32 -0.98
CA THR A 490 -28.75 -23.87 -1.14
C THR A 490 -28.16 -23.50 -2.51
N LYS A 491 -28.85 -22.64 -3.25
CA LYS A 491 -28.35 -22.11 -4.51
C LYS A 491 -27.45 -20.91 -4.25
N ILE A 492 -26.22 -20.95 -4.77
CA ILE A 492 -25.25 -19.87 -4.66
C ILE A 492 -25.64 -18.75 -5.61
N THR A 493 -26.20 -17.67 -5.06
CA THR A 493 -26.57 -16.46 -5.80
C THR A 493 -25.99 -15.24 -5.10
N PRO A 494 -25.51 -14.22 -5.83
CA PRO A 494 -25.03 -13.00 -5.21
C PRO A 494 -26.08 -12.33 -4.34
N THR A 495 -25.64 -11.75 -3.23
CA THR A 495 -26.46 -10.98 -2.31
C THR A 495 -26.44 -9.51 -2.70
N PRO A 496 -27.59 -8.86 -2.94
CA PRO A 496 -27.63 -7.44 -3.24
C PRO A 496 -27.15 -6.58 -2.07
N LEU A 497 -26.37 -5.55 -2.38
CA LEU A 497 -25.87 -4.56 -1.45
C LEU A 497 -26.42 -3.18 -1.80
N SER A 498 -26.94 -2.46 -0.81
CA SER A 498 -27.51 -1.13 -1.00
C SER A 498 -27.39 -0.33 0.30
N TYR A 499 -26.42 0.57 0.35
CA TYR A 499 -26.11 1.36 1.54
C TYR A 499 -25.95 2.83 1.17
N ASP A 500 -26.38 3.69 2.11
CA ASP A 500 -26.15 5.13 2.10
C ASP A 500 -25.69 5.55 3.48
N TRP A 501 -24.56 6.24 3.53
CA TRP A 501 -23.95 6.69 4.78
C TRP A 501 -23.52 8.15 4.71
N PHE A 502 -23.40 8.74 5.89
CA PHE A 502 -22.84 10.07 6.07
C PHE A 502 -21.57 9.98 6.91
N ASN A 503 -20.44 10.32 6.30
CA ASN A 503 -19.13 10.39 6.91
C ASN A 503 -18.80 11.83 7.29
N TYR A 504 -17.93 12.03 8.27
CA TYR A 504 -17.47 13.36 8.63
C TYR A 504 -16.10 13.31 9.30
N ASP A 505 -15.29 14.34 9.02
CA ASP A 505 -13.94 14.46 9.55
C ASP A 505 -13.73 15.86 10.09
N PHE A 506 -13.01 15.97 11.21
CA PHE A 506 -12.63 17.22 11.82
C PHE A 506 -11.15 17.20 12.16
N THR A 507 -10.47 18.33 11.97
CA THR A 507 -9.09 18.51 12.43
C THR A 507 -8.90 19.88 13.04
N ALA A 508 -8.00 19.95 14.01
CA ALA A 508 -7.50 21.20 14.56
C ALA A 508 -6.02 21.02 14.94
N ALA A 509 -5.17 21.94 14.55
CA ALA A 509 -3.77 21.98 14.97
C ALA A 509 -3.46 23.37 15.54
N LEU A 510 -2.66 23.40 16.59
CA LEU A 510 -2.33 24.61 17.34
C LEU A 510 -0.80 24.71 17.44
N THR A 511 -0.27 25.89 17.23
CA THR A 511 1.13 26.22 17.51
C THR A 511 1.18 27.50 18.32
N TYR A 512 1.80 27.45 19.50
CA TYR A 512 1.96 28.63 20.37
C TYR A 512 3.42 28.87 20.69
N ARG A 513 3.94 30.01 20.25
CA ARG A 513 5.32 30.46 20.46
C ARG A 513 5.47 31.08 21.83
N LEU A 514 6.15 30.42 22.74
CA LEU A 514 6.47 30.95 24.08
C LEU A 514 7.63 31.93 24.03
N THR A 515 8.70 31.55 23.35
CA THR A 515 9.87 32.38 23.05
C THR A 515 10.14 32.39 21.54
N ASP A 516 11.15 33.09 21.07
CA ASP A 516 11.50 33.12 19.65
C ASP A 516 11.87 31.71 19.09
N ASN A 517 12.38 30.84 19.96
CA ASN A 517 12.89 29.54 19.57
C ASN A 517 12.09 28.36 20.16
N PHE A 518 11.20 28.57 21.11
CA PHE A 518 10.53 27.49 21.86
C PHE A 518 9.03 27.73 21.93
N GLY A 519 8.25 26.66 21.78
CA GLY A 519 6.80 26.73 21.88
C GLY A 519 6.13 25.40 22.14
N LEU A 520 4.81 25.45 22.15
CA LEU A 520 3.91 24.32 22.30
C LEU A 520 3.27 24.06 20.96
N THR A 521 3.05 22.77 20.65
CA THR A 521 2.29 22.35 19.45
C THR A 521 1.42 21.17 19.79
N GLY A 522 0.34 20.99 19.06
CA GLY A 522 -0.54 19.86 19.17
C GLY A 522 -1.59 19.86 18.09
N ASP A 523 -2.10 18.68 17.79
CA ASP A 523 -3.18 18.48 16.83
C ASP A 523 -4.16 17.43 17.31
N PHE A 524 -5.36 17.54 16.77
CA PHE A 524 -6.44 16.57 16.92
C PHE A 524 -7.10 16.34 15.57
N THR A 525 -7.26 15.08 15.19
CA THR A 525 -7.99 14.67 13.98
C THR A 525 -8.99 13.60 14.38
N TYR A 526 -10.22 13.72 13.90
CA TYR A 526 -11.28 12.77 14.14
C TYR A 526 -11.94 12.41 12.82
N ILE A 527 -11.86 11.15 12.43
CA ILE A 527 -12.42 10.63 11.18
C ILE A 527 -13.52 9.65 11.52
N VAL A 528 -14.65 9.78 10.82
CA VAL A 528 -15.76 8.81 10.84
C VAL A 528 -16.02 8.35 9.42
N GLN A 529 -15.86 7.04 9.20
CA GLN A 529 -16.04 6.39 7.91
C GLN A 529 -16.94 5.16 8.03
N HIS A 530 -17.49 4.73 6.92
CA HIS A 530 -18.16 3.45 6.77
C HIS A 530 -17.37 2.52 5.84
N PRO A 531 -17.66 1.20 5.85
CA PRO A 531 -16.98 0.26 4.98
C PRO A 531 -17.07 0.66 3.51
N ARG A 532 -15.98 0.44 2.79
CA ARG A 532 -15.90 0.61 1.35
C ARG A 532 -16.36 -0.66 0.65
N PHE A 533 -16.60 -0.58 -0.66
CA PHE A 533 -17.07 -1.72 -1.44
C PHE A 533 -16.12 -2.92 -1.36
N GLU A 534 -14.83 -2.69 -1.34
CA GLU A 534 -13.79 -3.72 -1.17
C GLU A 534 -13.89 -4.50 0.15
N ASN A 535 -14.48 -3.95 1.20
CA ASN A 535 -14.71 -4.65 2.46
C ASN A 535 -15.80 -5.72 2.35
N PHE A 536 -16.60 -5.71 1.27
CA PHE A 536 -17.61 -6.71 0.97
C PHE A 536 -17.07 -7.84 0.07
N SER A 537 -15.77 -7.85 -0.23
CA SER A 537 -15.11 -8.89 -1.01
C SER A 537 -15.20 -10.29 -0.39
N PRO A 538 -15.10 -10.48 0.93
CA PRO A 538 -15.34 -11.77 1.56
C PRO A 538 -16.75 -12.30 1.25
N ALA A 539 -16.90 -13.63 1.18
CA ALA A 539 -18.19 -14.28 0.99
C ALA A 539 -19.13 -14.18 2.21
N THR A 540 -18.88 -13.25 3.11
CA THR A 540 -19.71 -12.89 4.27
C THR A 540 -19.92 -11.38 4.26
N LEU A 541 -21.01 -10.89 4.85
CA LEU A 541 -21.20 -9.45 5.03
C LEU A 541 -20.32 -8.93 6.17
N PRO A 542 -19.60 -7.83 5.96
CA PRO A 542 -18.85 -7.17 7.03
C PRO A 542 -19.81 -6.49 8.01
N ASN A 543 -19.29 -6.14 9.18
CA ASN A 543 -19.95 -5.18 10.06
C ASN A 543 -20.03 -3.82 9.35
N THR A 544 -21.22 -3.25 9.26
CA THR A 544 -21.48 -1.95 8.61
C THR A 544 -21.49 -0.78 9.57
N ASP A 545 -21.19 -0.99 10.85
CA ASP A 545 -21.03 0.07 11.84
C ASP A 545 -19.92 1.04 11.44
N LYS A 546 -20.10 2.29 11.82
CA LYS A 546 -19.12 3.33 11.55
C LYS A 546 -17.74 3.01 12.17
N ILE A 547 -16.71 3.22 11.37
CA ILE A 547 -15.31 3.18 11.83
C ILE A 547 -14.95 4.58 12.29
N SER A 548 -14.47 4.74 13.52
CA SER A 548 -14.01 6.02 14.03
C SER A 548 -12.53 5.98 14.38
N VAL A 549 -11.81 7.04 14.00
CA VAL A 549 -10.37 7.17 14.19
C VAL A 549 -10.06 8.52 14.86
N PRO A 550 -10.09 8.60 16.20
CA PRO A 550 -9.52 9.72 16.92
C PRO A 550 -8.00 9.64 16.94
N LEU A 551 -7.34 10.70 16.55
CA LEU A 551 -5.90 10.93 16.70
C LEU A 551 -5.69 12.24 17.46
N GLY A 552 -4.94 12.23 18.56
CA GLY A 552 -4.52 13.43 19.28
C GLY A 552 -3.02 13.41 19.54
N ARG A 553 -2.34 14.53 19.27
CA ARG A 553 -0.92 14.72 19.58
C ARG A 553 -0.73 16.04 20.30
N ALA A 554 0.18 16.07 21.28
CA ALA A 554 0.54 17.31 21.99
C ALA A 554 1.98 17.25 22.47
N GLY A 555 2.65 18.38 22.46
CA GLY A 555 4.03 18.47 22.91
C GLY A 555 4.69 19.81 22.71
N ILE A 556 5.99 19.77 22.53
CA ILE A 556 6.85 20.94 22.43
C ILE A 556 7.61 20.94 21.12
N TYR A 557 7.99 22.13 20.70
CA TYR A 557 8.97 22.31 19.63
C TYR A 557 10.05 23.31 20.05
N TYR A 558 11.24 23.14 19.46
CA TYR A 558 12.35 24.07 19.57
C TYR A 558 12.94 24.28 18.16
N ASN A 559 13.19 25.52 17.77
CA ASN A 559 13.74 25.84 16.46
C ASN A 559 14.70 27.02 16.55
N ASN A 560 15.91 26.84 16.03
CA ASN A 560 16.87 27.92 15.83
C ASN A 560 17.60 27.75 14.48
N SER A 561 18.68 28.49 14.24
CA SER A 561 19.40 28.48 12.96
C SER A 561 20.07 27.15 12.59
N TRP A 562 20.32 26.26 13.56
CA TRP A 562 21.03 24.99 13.32
C TRP A 562 20.30 23.74 13.85
N LEU A 563 19.27 23.90 14.68
CA LEU A 563 18.54 22.80 15.30
C LEU A 563 17.04 23.06 15.24
N SER A 564 16.30 22.09 14.74
CA SER A 564 14.85 21.99 14.84
C SER A 564 14.50 20.69 15.56
N LEU A 565 13.64 20.76 16.56
CA LEU A 565 13.21 19.63 17.37
C LEU A 565 11.71 19.72 17.63
N THR A 566 11.00 18.61 17.45
CA THR A 566 9.60 18.44 17.87
C THR A 566 9.47 17.18 18.70
N SER A 567 8.79 17.24 19.84
CA SER A 567 8.56 16.07 20.70
C SER A 567 7.09 16.02 21.09
N LEU A 568 6.40 14.97 20.68
CA LEU A 568 4.95 14.80 20.78
C LEU A 568 4.58 13.52 21.51
N PHE A 569 3.68 13.62 22.46
CA PHE A 569 2.89 12.51 22.94
C PHE A 569 1.70 12.31 22.01
N SER A 570 1.34 11.06 21.70
CA SER A 570 0.28 10.72 20.77
C SER A 570 -0.68 9.66 21.33
N TYR A 571 -1.93 9.78 20.95
CA TYR A 571 -2.98 8.80 21.13
C TYR A 571 -3.70 8.61 19.79
N ILE A 572 -3.84 7.36 19.34
CA ILE A 572 -4.66 6.99 18.20
C ILE A 572 -5.47 5.74 18.50
N SER A 573 -6.69 5.69 18.02
CA SER A 573 -7.54 4.50 18.09
C SER A 573 -8.24 4.30 16.75
N LYS A 574 -8.64 3.06 16.46
CA LYS A 574 -9.49 2.72 15.32
C LYS A 574 -10.47 1.65 15.76
N THR A 575 -11.76 1.96 15.62
CA THR A 575 -12.85 1.06 16.02
C THR A 575 -13.44 0.33 14.84
N ASN A 576 -14.08 -0.81 15.09
CA ASN A 576 -14.83 -1.59 14.09
C ASN A 576 -14.00 -1.95 12.85
N ASN A 577 -12.72 -2.31 13.02
CA ASN A 577 -11.93 -2.86 11.92
C ASN A 577 -12.52 -4.19 11.50
N ASN A 578 -12.86 -4.33 10.24
CA ASN A 578 -13.28 -5.61 9.66
C ASN A 578 -12.05 -6.38 9.15
N SER A 579 -12.01 -7.67 9.45
CA SER A 579 -10.97 -8.59 8.98
C SER A 579 -11.52 -10.01 8.84
N THR A 580 -10.78 -10.86 8.16
CA THR A 580 -11.04 -12.29 8.10
C THR A 580 -9.73 -13.03 8.33
N LEU A 581 -9.69 -13.88 9.35
CA LEU A 581 -8.56 -14.78 9.61
C LEU A 581 -8.79 -16.10 8.87
N ASN A 582 -7.72 -16.71 8.38
CA ASN A 582 -7.74 -18.10 7.90
C ASN A 582 -7.14 -18.98 9.00
N LEU A 583 -8.01 -19.53 9.84
CA LEU A 583 -7.61 -20.41 10.94
C LEU A 583 -7.36 -21.81 10.41
N GLN A 584 -6.31 -22.45 10.91
CA GLN A 584 -5.87 -23.75 10.44
C GLN A 584 -5.82 -24.77 11.57
N HIS A 585 -6.40 -25.97 11.34
CA HIS A 585 -6.35 -27.11 12.25
C HIS A 585 -6.32 -28.40 11.43
N ASP A 586 -5.37 -29.29 11.70
CA ASP A 586 -5.16 -30.59 11.04
C ASP A 586 -5.25 -30.57 9.49
N GLY A 587 -4.72 -29.49 8.90
CA GLY A 587 -4.72 -29.27 7.45
C GLY A 587 -6.02 -28.70 6.88
N GLU A 588 -7.08 -28.56 7.67
CA GLU A 588 -8.28 -27.84 7.32
C GLU A 588 -8.09 -26.33 7.57
N ILE A 589 -8.60 -25.50 6.67
CA ILE A 589 -8.52 -24.03 6.77
C ILE A 589 -9.94 -23.48 6.81
N MET A 590 -10.23 -22.70 7.86
CA MET A 590 -11.52 -22.05 8.06
C MET A 590 -11.38 -20.52 8.08
N ALA A 591 -12.22 -19.83 7.32
CA ALA A 591 -12.30 -18.39 7.37
C ALA A 591 -13.09 -17.94 8.61
N ALA A 592 -12.50 -17.08 9.44
CA ALA A 592 -13.08 -16.52 10.64
C ALA A 592 -13.23 -14.99 10.47
N PRO A 593 -14.39 -14.48 10.03
CA PRO A 593 -14.65 -13.05 10.01
C PRO A 593 -14.69 -12.48 11.43
N LEU A 594 -14.12 -11.29 11.62
CA LEU A 594 -14.18 -10.61 12.91
C LEU A 594 -14.19 -9.09 12.73
N THR A 595 -14.72 -8.43 13.76
CA THR A 595 -14.62 -6.98 13.94
C THR A 595 -13.84 -6.70 15.20
N TYR A 596 -12.83 -5.84 15.13
CA TYR A 596 -11.94 -5.56 16.24
C TYR A 596 -11.58 -4.07 16.36
N ASP A 597 -11.13 -3.68 17.56
CA ASP A 597 -10.68 -2.33 17.84
C ASP A 597 -9.20 -2.32 18.18
N ILE A 598 -8.52 -1.20 17.88
CA ILE A 598 -7.12 -0.95 18.22
C ILE A 598 -7.00 0.37 18.96
N GLN A 599 -6.06 0.43 19.91
CA GLN A 599 -5.64 1.64 20.59
C GLN A 599 -4.13 1.69 20.70
N THR A 600 -3.54 2.85 20.35
CA THR A 600 -2.10 3.07 20.47
C THR A 600 -1.82 4.35 21.24
N ILE A 601 -0.95 4.24 22.23
CA ILE A 601 -0.33 5.38 22.93
C ILE A 601 1.11 5.44 22.44
N GLY A 602 1.60 6.64 22.11
CA GLY A 602 2.93 6.82 21.56
C GLY A 602 3.61 8.11 22.00
N TRP A 603 4.90 8.16 21.74
CA TRP A 603 5.73 9.33 21.90
C TRP A 603 6.72 9.38 20.74
N THR A 604 6.78 10.50 20.02
CA THR A 604 7.68 10.71 18.91
C THR A 604 8.52 11.96 19.15
N THR A 605 9.82 11.84 18.94
CA THR A 605 10.75 12.99 18.90
C THR A 605 11.44 13.02 17.55
N ASP A 606 11.32 14.12 16.85
CA ASP A 606 11.88 14.39 15.53
C ASP A 606 12.89 15.54 15.64
N VAL A 607 14.10 15.36 15.11
CA VAL A 607 15.20 16.31 15.22
C VAL A 607 15.88 16.48 13.87
N MET A 608 15.97 17.72 13.40
CA MET A 608 16.81 18.15 12.28
C MET A 608 17.92 19.04 12.78
N ALA A 609 19.17 18.73 12.45
CA ALA A 609 20.32 19.53 12.87
C ALA A 609 21.30 19.82 11.72
N HIS A 610 21.81 21.04 11.69
CA HIS A 610 22.82 21.52 10.76
C HIS A 610 24.03 22.06 11.55
N PRO A 611 24.78 21.21 12.30
CA PRO A 611 25.74 21.66 13.30
C PRO A 611 26.98 22.36 12.68
N ILE A 612 27.34 21.99 11.46
CA ILE A 612 28.39 22.62 10.67
C ILE A 612 27.98 22.70 9.21
N LYS A 613 28.61 23.58 8.44
CA LYS A 613 28.33 23.73 7.01
C LYS A 613 28.50 22.42 6.25
N GLY A 614 27.43 22.01 5.56
CA GLY A 614 27.38 20.81 4.72
C GLY A 614 27.04 19.53 5.46
N LEU A 615 26.90 19.53 6.79
CA LEU A 615 26.44 18.38 7.56
C LEU A 615 24.97 18.57 7.95
N ASP A 616 24.12 17.68 7.47
CA ASP A 616 22.72 17.59 7.85
C ASP A 616 22.50 16.28 8.61
N ILE A 617 21.78 16.31 9.71
CA ILE A 617 21.45 15.17 10.55
C ILE A 617 19.95 15.18 10.78
N HIS A 618 19.26 14.11 10.39
CA HIS A 618 17.90 13.82 10.83
C HIS A 618 17.93 12.68 11.85
N PHE A 619 17.18 12.83 12.93
CA PHE A 619 17.00 11.80 13.96
C PHE A 619 15.53 11.72 14.34
N LEU A 620 14.94 10.54 14.23
CA LEU A 620 13.59 10.24 14.65
C LEU A 620 13.60 9.13 15.69
N PHE A 621 12.92 9.35 16.80
CA PHE A 621 12.63 8.32 17.79
C PHE A 621 11.13 8.21 17.98
N THR A 622 10.58 7.01 17.88
CA THR A 622 9.17 6.72 18.19
C THR A 622 9.07 5.55 19.13
N TYR A 623 8.38 5.76 20.24
CA TYR A 623 7.86 4.70 21.11
C TYR A 623 6.35 4.62 20.93
N GLN A 624 5.81 3.42 20.75
CA GLN A 624 4.38 3.19 20.60
C GLN A 624 3.96 1.86 21.23
N LYS A 625 2.75 1.84 21.82
CA LYS A 625 2.17 0.64 22.39
C LYS A 625 0.81 0.37 21.74
N PRO A 626 0.78 -0.28 20.55
CA PRO A 626 -0.46 -0.67 19.89
C PRO A 626 -1.06 -1.90 20.57
N THR A 627 -2.33 -1.85 20.96
CA THR A 627 -3.02 -2.94 21.65
C THR A 627 -4.39 -3.21 21.04
N TYR A 628 -4.73 -4.48 20.89
CA TYR A 628 -6.11 -4.88 20.57
C TYR A 628 -7.02 -4.58 21.76
N LYS A 629 -8.18 -3.97 21.51
CA LYS A 629 -9.18 -3.65 22.55
C LYS A 629 -10.43 -4.53 22.47
N LYS A 630 -10.70 -5.08 21.33
CA LYS A 630 -11.80 -5.98 21.08
C LYS A 630 -11.36 -6.90 19.97
N TYR A 631 -10.93 -8.11 20.28
CA TYR A 631 -10.40 -9.05 19.29
C TYR A 631 -10.74 -10.47 19.70
N GLU A 632 -11.94 -10.91 19.29
CA GLU A 632 -12.44 -12.25 19.61
C GLU A 632 -13.13 -12.85 18.39
N THR A 633 -12.83 -14.11 18.10
CA THR A 633 -13.53 -14.89 17.06
C THR A 633 -13.40 -16.38 17.37
N SER A 634 -14.27 -17.19 16.79
CA SER A 634 -14.18 -18.66 16.84
C SER A 634 -14.74 -19.28 15.59
N VAL A 635 -14.22 -20.47 15.25
CA VAL A 635 -14.75 -21.34 14.20
C VAL A 635 -14.77 -22.77 14.70
N THR A 636 -15.67 -23.60 14.18
CA THR A 636 -15.72 -25.05 14.47
C THR A 636 -15.26 -25.79 13.21
N PHE A 637 -14.22 -26.58 13.35
CA PHE A 637 -13.68 -27.43 12.29
C PHE A 637 -14.51 -28.70 12.10
N SER A 638 -14.29 -29.40 10.98
CA SER A 638 -15.10 -30.58 10.61
C SER A 638 -15.01 -31.76 11.59
N ASP A 639 -13.91 -31.85 12.34
CA ASP A 639 -13.69 -32.85 13.42
C ASP A 639 -14.34 -32.43 14.75
N GLY A 640 -14.98 -31.26 14.81
CA GLY A 640 -15.60 -30.71 16.02
C GLY A 640 -14.66 -29.88 16.90
N TYR A 641 -13.39 -29.68 16.50
CA TYR A 641 -12.47 -28.79 17.19
C TYR A 641 -12.96 -27.34 17.08
N GLU A 642 -13.00 -26.65 18.20
CA GLU A 642 -13.37 -25.23 18.26
C GLU A 642 -12.10 -24.36 18.34
N GLY A 643 -11.72 -23.76 17.21
CA GLY A 643 -10.64 -22.78 17.12
C GLY A 643 -11.08 -21.44 17.66
N LYS A 644 -10.66 -21.09 18.88
CA LYS A 644 -10.98 -19.82 19.55
C LYS A 644 -9.78 -18.90 19.60
N ILE A 645 -10.02 -17.62 19.31
CA ILE A 645 -9.04 -16.55 19.48
C ILE A 645 -9.64 -15.48 20.38
N ASN A 646 -8.89 -15.11 21.42
CA ASN A 646 -9.10 -13.89 22.19
C ASN A 646 -7.75 -13.19 22.36
N ALA A 647 -7.51 -12.18 21.54
CA ALA A 647 -6.28 -11.38 21.58
C ALA A 647 -6.50 -9.99 22.23
N THR A 648 -7.64 -9.77 22.88
CA THR A 648 -7.92 -8.51 23.59
C THR A 648 -6.86 -8.23 24.65
N GLY A 649 -6.20 -7.07 24.56
CA GLY A 649 -5.10 -6.67 25.44
C GLY A 649 -3.70 -7.00 24.90
N ASN A 650 -3.58 -7.89 23.91
CA ASN A 650 -2.32 -8.21 23.28
C ASN A 650 -1.78 -7.02 22.45
N ILE A 651 -0.46 -7.01 22.26
CA ILE A 651 0.20 -6.09 21.32
C ILE A 651 -0.21 -6.49 19.90
N VAL A 652 -0.48 -5.50 19.09
CA VAL A 652 -0.83 -5.70 17.67
C VAL A 652 0.35 -6.33 16.95
N ALA A 653 0.10 -7.45 16.27
CA ALA A 653 1.13 -8.18 15.54
C ALA A 653 1.76 -7.29 14.44
N GLU A 654 3.01 -7.56 14.11
CA GLU A 654 3.81 -6.90 13.08
C GLU A 654 4.13 -5.41 13.31
N ILE A 655 3.60 -4.77 14.36
CA ILE A 655 3.89 -3.38 14.67
C ILE A 655 5.02 -3.30 15.71
N PRO A 656 6.18 -2.71 15.39
CA PRO A 656 7.27 -2.52 16.34
C PRO A 656 6.91 -1.45 17.36
N GLN A 657 7.31 -1.65 18.62
CA GLN A 657 7.06 -0.69 19.69
C GLN A 657 8.08 0.45 19.73
N VAL A 658 9.30 0.21 19.23
CA VAL A 658 10.35 1.23 19.12
C VAL A 658 10.84 1.31 17.68
N LEU A 659 10.89 2.53 17.17
CA LEU A 659 11.45 2.90 15.89
C LEU A 659 12.50 3.99 16.12
N ILE A 660 13.67 3.83 15.50
CA ILE A 660 14.72 4.85 15.51
C ILE A 660 15.18 5.06 14.06
N GLU A 661 15.25 6.30 13.63
CA GLU A 661 15.85 6.66 12.35
C GLU A 661 17.01 7.63 12.61
N PHE A 662 18.12 7.42 11.91
CA PHE A 662 19.28 8.30 11.97
C PHE A 662 19.85 8.46 10.56
N ASP A 663 19.68 9.65 9.99
CA ASP A 663 19.97 9.95 8.59
C ASP A 663 21.00 11.09 8.48
N PRO A 664 22.29 10.83 8.71
CA PRO A 664 23.33 11.84 8.48
C PRO A 664 23.66 11.96 7.00
N SER A 665 23.90 13.17 6.54
CA SER A 665 24.43 13.44 5.20
C SER A 665 25.44 14.57 5.21
N TYR A 666 26.47 14.46 4.35
CA TYR A 666 27.55 15.43 4.28
C TYR A 666 27.88 15.81 2.84
N MET A 667 28.00 17.12 2.59
CA MET A 667 28.50 17.68 1.34
C MET A 667 30.02 17.71 1.37
N ILE A 668 30.66 16.67 0.78
CA ILE A 668 32.15 16.59 0.67
C ILE A 668 32.66 17.77 -0.15
N THR A 669 31.97 18.08 -1.26
CA THR A 669 32.13 19.27 -2.07
C THR A 669 30.76 19.86 -2.36
N LYS A 670 30.70 21.02 -3.02
CA LYS A 670 29.41 21.59 -3.48
C LYS A 670 28.62 20.69 -4.44
N ASP A 671 29.30 19.72 -5.06
CA ASP A 671 28.73 18.86 -6.11
C ASP A 671 28.71 17.36 -5.69
N LEU A 672 29.28 17.00 -4.55
CA LEU A 672 29.37 15.60 -4.08
C LEU A 672 28.84 15.49 -2.66
N LYS A 673 27.76 14.71 -2.51
CA LYS A 673 27.10 14.39 -1.24
C LYS A 673 27.27 12.91 -0.91
N ILE A 674 27.65 12.60 0.33
CA ILE A 674 27.55 11.27 0.92
C ILE A 674 26.42 11.27 1.96
N TRP A 675 25.70 10.16 2.06
CA TRP A 675 24.61 10.04 3.01
C TRP A 675 24.44 8.60 3.47
N THR A 676 23.88 8.43 4.68
CA THR A 676 23.43 7.13 5.19
C THR A 676 22.06 7.28 5.85
N SER A 677 21.35 6.16 5.99
CA SER A 677 20.11 6.07 6.76
C SER A 677 20.13 4.76 7.54
N PHE A 678 19.95 4.85 8.84
CA PHE A 678 19.81 3.73 9.74
C PHE A 678 18.42 3.75 10.32
N ARG A 679 17.65 2.68 10.13
CA ARG A 679 16.29 2.53 10.67
C ARG A 679 16.22 1.27 11.51
N TYR A 680 16.05 1.44 12.82
CA TYR A 680 15.87 0.34 13.75
C TYR A 680 14.39 0.11 14.01
N PHE A 681 13.97 -1.13 13.90
CA PHE A 681 12.68 -1.63 14.29
C PHE A 681 12.86 -2.61 15.44
N SER A 682 12.18 -2.39 16.56
CA SER A 682 12.23 -3.32 17.69
C SER A 682 11.54 -4.65 17.35
N LYS A 683 11.65 -5.59 18.25
CA LYS A 683 10.93 -6.86 18.20
C LYS A 683 9.46 -6.68 17.80
N THR A 684 8.96 -7.54 16.91
CA THR A 684 7.55 -7.64 16.51
C THR A 684 7.02 -9.04 16.77
N TYR A 685 5.74 -9.15 17.19
CA TYR A 685 5.08 -10.44 17.25
C TYR A 685 4.68 -10.91 15.85
N ALA A 686 4.85 -12.20 15.60
CA ALA A 686 4.56 -12.84 14.32
C ALA A 686 3.20 -13.54 14.28
N ASN A 687 2.44 -13.46 15.37
CA ASN A 687 1.03 -13.86 15.44
C ASN A 687 0.27 -13.07 16.52
N ILE A 688 -1.06 -13.09 16.45
CA ILE A 688 -1.97 -12.34 17.31
C ILE A 688 -1.97 -12.84 18.78
N ASN A 689 -1.57 -14.08 19.03
CA ASN A 689 -1.47 -14.67 20.36
C ASN A 689 -0.15 -14.34 21.08
N GLU A 690 0.74 -13.53 20.46
CA GLU A 690 2.09 -13.22 20.97
C GLU A 690 2.95 -14.48 21.23
N ALA A 691 2.66 -15.58 20.53
CA ALA A 691 3.36 -16.84 20.72
C ALA A 691 4.72 -16.86 20.00
N TYR A 692 4.79 -16.22 18.84
CA TYR A 692 6.00 -16.08 18.04
C TYR A 692 6.39 -14.61 17.93
N TYR A 693 7.67 -14.37 17.80
CA TYR A 693 8.20 -13.03 17.56
C TYR A 693 9.51 -13.10 16.75
N PHE A 694 9.80 -12.03 16.06
CA PHE A 694 11.12 -11.81 15.45
C PHE A 694 11.86 -10.71 16.21
N ASN A 695 13.18 -10.89 16.36
CA ASN A 695 14.04 -9.92 16.98
C ASN A 695 14.06 -8.59 16.19
N GLY A 696 14.40 -7.52 16.88
CA GLY A 696 14.61 -6.22 16.24
C GLY A 696 15.66 -6.28 15.14
N HIS A 697 15.47 -5.47 14.09
CA HIS A 697 16.35 -5.42 12.95
C HIS A 697 16.64 -3.98 12.52
N TRP A 698 17.68 -3.82 11.72
CA TRP A 698 18.03 -2.58 11.07
C TRP A 698 17.72 -2.65 9.59
N GLU A 699 17.07 -1.63 9.05
CA GLU A 699 17.12 -1.32 7.63
C GLU A 699 18.19 -0.26 7.42
N THR A 700 19.15 -0.52 6.55
CA THR A 700 20.28 0.37 6.36
C THR A 700 20.45 0.75 4.90
N PHE A 701 20.68 2.03 4.67
CA PHE A 701 20.89 2.59 3.35
C PHE A 701 22.10 3.51 3.40
N GLY A 702 22.84 3.58 2.30
CA GLY A 702 23.91 4.55 2.14
C GLY A 702 24.13 4.89 0.69
N GLY A 703 24.70 6.04 0.41
CA GLY A 703 24.90 6.39 -0.98
C GLY A 703 25.78 7.62 -1.21
N LEU A 704 26.06 7.79 -2.49
CA LEU A 704 26.77 8.94 -3.05
C LEU A 704 25.90 9.59 -4.11
N ASN A 705 25.76 10.90 -4.08
CA ASN A 705 25.14 11.69 -5.13
C ASN A 705 26.16 12.69 -5.67
N TRP A 706 26.48 12.60 -6.96
CA TRP A 706 27.46 13.44 -7.62
C TRP A 706 26.84 14.24 -8.77
N GLN A 707 26.79 15.55 -8.62
CA GLN A 707 26.44 16.48 -9.71
C GLN A 707 27.70 16.71 -10.56
N VAL A 708 27.92 15.89 -11.59
CA VAL A 708 29.11 15.96 -12.45
C VAL A 708 29.24 17.31 -13.14
N ASN A 709 28.10 17.83 -13.61
CA ASN A 709 27.94 19.16 -14.19
C ASN A 709 26.46 19.56 -14.14
N LYS A 710 26.08 20.74 -14.68
CA LYS A 710 24.72 21.25 -14.65
C LYS A 710 23.67 20.31 -15.30
N LYS A 711 24.10 19.39 -16.15
CA LYS A 711 23.22 18.50 -16.92
C LYS A 711 23.24 17.03 -16.42
N LEU A 712 24.37 16.57 -15.90
CA LEU A 712 24.57 15.16 -15.54
C LEU A 712 24.73 14.99 -14.04
N SER A 713 23.89 14.14 -13.45
CA SER A 713 24.00 13.65 -12.08
C SER A 713 24.18 12.14 -12.07
N LEU A 714 25.03 11.63 -11.18
CA LEU A 714 25.26 10.20 -10.94
C LEU A 714 24.94 9.86 -9.49
N GLY A 715 24.38 8.68 -9.26
CA GLY A 715 24.08 8.18 -7.93
C GLY A 715 24.53 6.74 -7.76
N CYS A 716 24.90 6.40 -6.54
CA CYS A 716 25.09 5.03 -6.09
C CYS A 716 24.37 4.89 -4.74
N THR A 717 23.50 3.90 -4.62
CA THR A 717 22.78 3.58 -3.39
C THR A 717 23.05 2.14 -2.99
N VAL A 718 23.35 1.91 -1.72
CA VAL A 718 23.46 0.58 -1.15
C VAL A 718 22.31 0.37 -0.17
N VAL A 719 21.50 -0.66 -0.41
CA VAL A 719 20.39 -1.07 0.47
C VAL A 719 20.86 -2.25 1.30
N ASN A 720 20.51 -2.26 2.59
CA ASN A 720 20.95 -3.26 3.56
C ASN A 720 22.47 -3.43 3.59
N PHE A 721 23.21 -2.32 3.77
CA PHE A 721 24.66 -2.35 3.73
C PHE A 721 25.29 -3.11 4.93
N LEU A 722 24.55 -3.32 6.02
CA LEU A 722 24.94 -4.23 7.10
C LEU A 722 24.77 -5.70 6.75
N ASN A 723 24.16 -5.99 5.59
CA ASN A 723 23.86 -7.33 5.11
C ASN A 723 23.14 -8.20 6.17
N GLN A 724 22.16 -7.61 6.86
CA GLN A 724 21.35 -8.35 7.82
C GLN A 724 20.46 -9.34 7.10
N THR A 725 20.48 -10.57 7.54
CA THR A 725 19.55 -11.62 7.13
C THR A 725 18.57 -11.88 8.26
N GLY A 726 17.37 -12.36 7.94
CA GLY A 726 16.37 -12.68 8.93
C GLY A 726 14.96 -12.74 8.35
N ALA A 727 14.02 -13.09 9.21
CA ALA A 727 12.59 -13.09 8.89
C ALA A 727 11.88 -11.90 9.53
N LYS A 728 10.74 -11.52 8.95
CA LYS A 728 9.82 -10.49 9.46
C LYS A 728 8.37 -10.86 9.10
N GLY A 729 7.42 -10.08 9.60
CA GLY A 729 6.01 -10.28 9.33
C GLY A 729 5.37 -11.39 10.15
N SER A 730 4.35 -12.03 9.62
CA SER A 730 3.65 -13.15 10.26
C SER A 730 4.24 -14.50 9.87
N ILE A 731 4.03 -15.51 10.71
CA ILE A 731 4.36 -16.90 10.44
C ILE A 731 3.08 -17.58 9.93
N ALA A 732 3.14 -18.15 8.73
CA ALA A 732 2.00 -18.79 8.10
C ALA A 732 1.49 -20.00 8.91
N GLY A 733 0.16 -20.08 9.12
CA GLY A 733 -0.49 -21.16 9.84
C GLY A 733 -0.33 -21.12 11.37
N ALA A 734 0.14 -19.99 11.92
CA ALA A 734 0.42 -19.84 13.36
C ALA A 734 -0.70 -19.13 14.15
N GLU A 735 -1.84 -18.85 13.56
CA GLU A 735 -2.88 -18.02 14.14
C GLU A 735 -3.48 -18.61 15.43
N LEU A 736 -3.69 -19.91 15.47
CA LEU A 736 -4.24 -20.62 16.64
C LEU A 736 -3.19 -20.99 17.69
N ILE A 737 -1.90 -20.96 17.38
CA ILE A 737 -0.83 -21.39 18.27
C ILE A 737 -0.71 -20.45 19.47
N THR A 738 -0.75 -20.99 20.66
CA THR A 738 -0.60 -20.27 21.93
C THR A 738 0.87 -20.18 22.37
N LYS A 739 1.17 -19.34 23.38
CA LYS A 739 2.52 -19.19 23.96
C LYS A 739 3.10 -20.52 24.52
N ASP A 740 2.26 -21.36 25.08
CA ASP A 740 2.71 -22.65 25.65
C ASP A 740 2.98 -23.67 24.56
N GLU A 741 2.18 -23.71 23.53
CA GLU A 741 2.37 -24.58 22.36
C GLU A 741 3.55 -24.15 21.50
N ALA A 742 3.83 -22.85 21.40
CA ALA A 742 4.92 -22.33 20.57
C ALA A 742 6.29 -22.92 20.91
N LYS A 743 6.52 -23.30 22.17
CA LYS A 743 7.79 -23.86 22.64
C LYS A 743 8.13 -25.19 21.97
N GLN A 744 7.12 -25.99 21.57
CA GLN A 744 7.33 -27.27 20.88
C GLN A 744 7.85 -27.05 19.44
N TYR A 745 7.67 -25.86 18.87
CA TYR A 745 8.12 -25.54 17.51
C TYR A 745 9.55 -24.96 17.48
N ASN A 746 10.23 -24.84 18.62
CA ASN A 746 11.62 -24.37 18.67
C ASN A 746 12.53 -25.37 17.92
N GLY A 747 13.34 -24.86 16.99
CA GLY A 747 14.16 -25.65 16.09
C GLY A 747 13.43 -26.23 14.88
N HIS A 748 12.14 -25.98 14.72
CA HIS A 748 11.35 -26.50 13.62
C HIS A 748 11.44 -25.59 12.38
N LEU A 749 11.22 -26.21 11.23
CA LEU A 749 11.09 -25.52 9.95
C LEU A 749 9.75 -24.77 9.91
N MET A 750 9.79 -23.50 9.54
CA MET A 750 8.64 -22.62 9.36
C MET A 750 8.77 -21.83 8.07
N THR A 751 7.71 -21.14 7.64
CA THR A 751 7.75 -20.24 6.48
C THR A 751 7.22 -18.86 6.85
N GLY A 752 7.81 -17.83 6.26
CA GLY A 752 7.43 -16.44 6.48
C GLY A 752 8.15 -15.49 5.53
N SER A 753 7.98 -14.19 5.74
CA SER A 753 8.66 -13.14 4.99
C SER A 753 10.10 -12.96 5.47
N TYR A 754 10.91 -12.29 4.65
CA TYR A 754 12.34 -12.09 4.89
C TYR A 754 12.75 -10.63 4.70
N LEU A 755 13.93 -10.27 5.18
CA LEU A 755 14.55 -8.97 4.94
C LEU A 755 15.09 -8.91 3.51
N ARG A 756 15.00 -7.73 2.86
CA ARG A 756 15.61 -7.49 1.55
C ARG A 756 17.14 -7.70 1.66
N PRO A 757 17.76 -8.47 0.75
CA PRO A 757 19.21 -8.71 0.78
C PRO A 757 20.00 -7.45 0.42
N PHE A 758 21.31 -7.48 0.72
CA PHE A 758 22.25 -6.45 0.30
C PHE A 758 22.11 -6.16 -1.19
N THR A 759 21.87 -4.90 -1.55
CA THR A 759 21.65 -4.47 -2.94
C THR A 759 22.43 -3.21 -3.24
N VAL A 760 23.20 -3.22 -4.35
CA VAL A 760 23.87 -2.03 -4.88
C VAL A 760 23.12 -1.54 -6.11
N GLU A 761 22.71 -0.28 -6.10
CA GLU A 761 21.97 0.39 -7.17
C GLU A 761 22.78 1.55 -7.72
N PHE A 762 22.78 1.72 -9.03
CA PHE A 762 23.41 2.84 -9.75
C PHE A 762 22.35 3.63 -10.48
N SER A 763 22.46 4.94 -10.47
CA SER A 763 21.57 5.84 -11.19
C SER A 763 22.32 6.93 -11.94
N ALA A 764 21.75 7.36 -13.05
CA ALA A 764 22.22 8.49 -13.84
C ALA A 764 21.00 9.33 -14.28
N SER A 765 21.14 10.64 -14.20
CA SER A 765 20.13 11.60 -14.67
C SER A 765 20.76 12.63 -15.58
N LEU A 766 20.26 12.76 -16.80
CA LEU A 766 20.71 13.72 -17.80
C LEU A 766 19.61 14.71 -18.10
N LYS A 767 19.88 16.02 -17.94
CA LYS A 767 19.01 17.14 -18.30
C LYS A 767 19.56 17.85 -19.53
N PHE A 768 18.72 18.26 -20.46
CA PHE A 768 19.15 18.94 -21.70
C PHE A 768 18.08 19.93 -22.22
#